data_a38394d72042012e6fa1803e20476783
#
_entry.id   a38394d72042012e6fa1803e20476783
#
_cell.length_a   1.000
_cell.length_b   1.000
_cell.length_c   1.000
_cell.angle_alpha   90.00
_cell.angle_beta   90.00
_cell.angle_gamma   90.00
#
_symmetry.space_group_name_H-M   'P 1'
#
loop_
_entity.id
_entity.type
_entity.pdbx_description
1 polymer ?
#
loop_
_entity_poly.entity_id
_entity_poly.type
_entity_poly.pdbx_seq_one_letter_code
_entity_poly.pdbx_strand_id
1 'polypeptide(L)'
;LDGTWKFLFSKNNEECPTDFYKMGYNTKRWKDIQVPGSWELQGFDSPIYTDVAYPFPANPPHVPTDYNPVGAYVREFTVPAHWKGMDIFLDFEGVESAFYCWVNGELAGYSEDSRLPAHFNITPFLKAGKNKLAVKVFRYSDGSYLEDQDYWKYSGIERDVYLYARPQSRVQDFKLVAGLTNGYKDGDFNLDITLHKPHLGGIVEVKVMDKGNVIYQHKKEITSATDTLFAQKHLFPAILPWNAETPNLYTLVVSTYDAQGKALESFTQPFGFRSVEMRNGMQLINGVAVLFKGVNRHEHDPHHGRTITVESMIKDIQLMKQFNLNAVRTCHYPNRYEWYALCNEYGLYLVDEANIESHGMQAHKDGTLANNPDWEVPFMQRMSRMVLRDRNITAIVTWSMGNESGYGKHFETLYDWTKKFDPTRPVQYEGGGYDAKSDIYCPMYARVWALRRHVNQRDARPMILCEYAHAMGNSEGNLQDYWDVIEKYPSLQGGHIWDWVDQGLYAKTPDGKFYWAYGGDLAPKGTPSSANFCMNGLIAADRTLKPHIHEVKKVYQNIAFSLLDYHEGWVELRNKYFFTDLSDFNFTWKLEGNGELLATGTIDNVSLAPQQTGKFKTSFPAIQVKPGVEYFLNFYASLKNEDGLLKAGTKLADAQVSLPFYQPFVAEVQSSPVIADDAASLLT
;
A
#
# COMPACT_ATOMS: atom_id res chain seq x y z
N LEU A 1 22.15 9.19 7.40
CA LEU A 1 23.13 8.47 8.20
C LEU A 1 23.15 6.96 7.93
N ASP A 2 22.60 6.52 6.83
CA ASP A 2 22.57 5.13 6.42
C ASP A 2 23.97 4.57 6.12
N GLY A 3 24.09 3.24 6.16
CA GLY A 3 25.33 2.51 5.93
C GLY A 3 25.82 1.77 7.18
N THR A 4 27.13 1.62 7.35
CA THR A 4 27.70 0.80 8.40
C THR A 4 27.75 1.52 9.74
N TRP A 5 27.20 0.89 10.80
CA TRP A 5 27.24 1.33 12.19
C TRP A 5 27.98 0.31 13.05
N LYS A 6 28.54 0.74 14.19
CA LYS A 6 29.03 -0.18 15.23
C LYS A 6 27.85 -0.70 16.04
N PHE A 7 27.81 -2.01 16.27
CA PHE A 7 26.69 -2.71 16.87
C PHE A 7 27.13 -3.72 17.94
N LEU A 8 26.40 -3.72 19.04
CA LEU A 8 26.50 -4.73 20.09
C LEU A 8 25.11 -5.32 20.37
N PHE A 9 24.97 -6.61 20.15
CA PHE A 9 23.80 -7.39 20.53
C PHE A 9 23.93 -7.86 21.99
N SER A 10 22.88 -7.69 22.78
CA SER A 10 22.74 -8.20 24.15
C SER A 10 21.42 -8.94 24.29
N LYS A 11 21.38 -10.03 25.07
CA LYS A 11 20.17 -10.87 25.24
C LYS A 11 19.04 -10.17 26.00
N ASN A 12 19.43 -9.20 26.84
CA ASN A 12 18.49 -8.38 27.60
C ASN A 12 19.12 -7.04 27.96
N ASN A 13 18.36 -6.18 28.63
CA ASN A 13 18.80 -4.87 29.03
C ASN A 13 19.92 -4.88 30.06
N GLU A 14 20.02 -5.90 30.93
CA GLU A 14 21.03 -5.99 31.97
C GLU A 14 22.43 -6.30 31.41
N GLU A 15 22.48 -7.10 30.33
CA GLU A 15 23.74 -7.41 29.64
C GLU A 15 24.24 -6.24 28.77
N CYS A 16 23.39 -5.28 28.43
CA CYS A 16 23.76 -4.14 27.61
C CYS A 16 24.57 -3.12 28.44
N PRO A 17 25.77 -2.68 28.01
CA PRO A 17 26.53 -1.68 28.72
C PRO A 17 25.73 -0.41 29.00
N THR A 18 25.68 0.02 30.25
CA THR A 18 24.87 1.15 30.71
C THR A 18 25.43 2.52 30.33
N ASP A 19 26.65 2.59 29.84
CA ASP A 19 27.40 3.82 29.57
C ASP A 19 27.95 3.91 28.13
N PHE A 20 27.52 3.02 27.24
CA PHE A 20 28.02 2.94 25.86
C PHE A 20 27.77 4.24 25.05
N TYR A 21 26.77 5.03 25.43
CA TYR A 21 26.47 6.31 24.82
C TYR A 21 27.45 7.43 25.14
N LYS A 22 28.26 7.28 26.24
CA LYS A 22 29.25 8.29 26.64
C LYS A 22 30.36 8.46 25.61
N MET A 23 30.91 9.67 25.48
CA MET A 23 31.92 10.04 24.48
C MET A 23 33.19 9.19 24.52
N GLY A 24 33.65 8.79 25.69
CA GLY A 24 34.87 8.00 25.84
C GLY A 24 34.73 6.50 25.71
N TYR A 25 33.51 6.01 25.45
CA TYR A 25 33.29 4.57 25.37
C TYR A 25 33.90 3.95 24.12
N ASN A 26 34.64 2.84 24.28
CA ASN A 26 35.38 2.19 23.21
C ASN A 26 34.56 1.11 22.52
N THR A 27 34.15 1.37 21.28
CA THR A 27 33.38 0.45 20.42
C THR A 27 34.24 -0.34 19.42
N LYS A 28 35.57 -0.31 19.49
CA LYS A 28 36.47 -0.95 18.50
C LYS A 28 36.25 -2.46 18.35
N ARG A 29 35.75 -3.14 19.40
CA ARG A 29 35.49 -4.58 19.39
C ARG A 29 34.05 -4.92 18.98
N TRP A 30 33.20 -3.92 18.77
CA TRP A 30 31.85 -4.11 18.33
C TRP A 30 31.81 -4.57 16.87
N LYS A 31 30.80 -5.35 16.53
CA LYS A 31 30.58 -5.76 15.13
C LYS A 31 30.05 -4.59 14.30
N ASP A 32 30.08 -4.76 13.01
CA ASP A 32 29.46 -3.85 12.07
C ASP A 32 28.07 -4.37 11.70
N ILE A 33 27.10 -3.44 11.53
CA ILE A 33 25.75 -3.71 11.07
C ILE A 33 25.37 -2.68 10.01
N GLN A 34 24.56 -3.08 9.02
CA GLN A 34 24.01 -2.15 8.03
C GLN A 34 22.72 -1.51 8.55
N VAL A 35 22.57 -0.21 8.35
CA VAL A 35 21.37 0.59 8.62
C VAL A 35 20.97 1.26 7.29
N PRO A 36 19.71 1.17 6.85
CA PRO A 36 18.64 0.41 7.47
C PRO A 36 18.81 -1.10 7.36
N GLY A 37 18.16 -1.84 8.28
CA GLY A 37 18.12 -3.30 8.26
C GLY A 37 17.77 -3.92 9.60
N SER A 38 17.07 -5.05 9.56
CA SER A 38 16.79 -5.87 10.74
C SER A 38 18.04 -6.63 11.17
N TRP A 39 18.29 -6.72 12.46
CA TRP A 39 19.48 -7.44 12.94
C TRP A 39 19.38 -8.96 12.80
N GLU A 40 18.16 -9.53 12.79
CA GLU A 40 17.92 -10.97 12.59
C GLU A 40 18.42 -11.43 11.23
N LEU A 41 18.23 -10.63 10.18
CA LEU A 41 18.69 -10.94 8.82
C LEU A 41 20.17 -10.63 8.60
N GLN A 42 20.85 -10.07 9.62
CA GLN A 42 22.28 -9.80 9.59
C GLN A 42 23.08 -10.72 10.56
N GLY A 43 22.43 -11.81 11.04
CA GLY A 43 23.08 -12.85 11.83
C GLY A 43 23.15 -12.56 13.34
N PHE A 44 22.26 -11.69 13.83
CA PHE A 44 22.09 -11.44 15.26
C PHE A 44 20.67 -11.84 15.67
N ASP A 45 20.50 -12.95 16.37
CA ASP A 45 19.21 -13.54 16.68
C ASP A 45 18.50 -14.19 15.46
N SER A 46 17.21 -14.50 15.57
CA SER A 46 16.43 -15.18 14.55
C SER A 46 15.10 -14.49 14.28
N PRO A 47 14.66 -14.40 13.04
CA PRO A 47 13.34 -13.89 12.71
C PRO A 47 12.27 -14.86 13.23
N ILE A 48 11.18 -14.32 13.77
CA ILE A 48 10.03 -15.08 14.26
C ILE A 48 8.82 -14.68 13.40
N TYR A 49 8.10 -15.68 12.90
CA TYR A 49 6.83 -15.46 12.22
C TYR A 49 5.68 -16.03 13.04
N THR A 50 4.81 -15.17 13.51
CA THR A 50 3.54 -15.52 14.17
C THR A 50 2.41 -14.68 13.60
N ASP A 51 1.23 -15.28 13.55
CA ASP A 51 -0.04 -14.66 13.21
C ASP A 51 -0.74 -14.19 14.52
N VAL A 52 -1.72 -14.93 15.03
CA VAL A 52 -2.55 -14.53 16.18
C VAL A 52 -1.78 -14.38 17.50
N ALA A 53 -0.70 -15.12 17.68
CA ALA A 53 0.01 -15.18 18.96
C ALA A 53 1.21 -14.22 19.01
N TYR A 54 1.32 -13.48 20.12
CA TYR A 54 2.58 -12.78 20.40
C TYR A 54 3.77 -13.75 20.44
N PRO A 55 4.97 -13.31 20.03
CA PRO A 55 6.18 -14.13 20.13
C PRO A 55 6.66 -14.35 21.56
N PHE A 56 5.93 -13.85 22.54
CA PHE A 56 6.18 -13.96 23.97
C PHE A 56 4.87 -14.12 24.75
N PRO A 57 4.89 -14.61 26.03
CA PRO A 57 3.69 -14.71 26.85
C PRO A 57 3.03 -13.35 27.10
N ALA A 58 1.77 -13.20 26.74
CA ALA A 58 1.03 -11.94 26.89
C ALA A 58 0.77 -11.62 28.37
N ASN A 59 1.24 -10.47 28.84
CA ASN A 59 1.01 -9.90 30.17
C ASN A 59 1.08 -8.36 30.12
N PRO A 60 0.24 -7.69 29.30
CA PRO A 60 0.36 -6.25 29.08
C PRO A 60 0.25 -5.42 30.35
N PRO A 61 1.05 -4.35 30.53
CA PRO A 61 2.01 -3.80 29.56
C PRO A 61 3.42 -4.45 29.64
N HIS A 62 3.61 -5.49 30.43
CA HIS A 62 4.92 -6.09 30.69
C HIS A 62 5.37 -6.99 29.54
N VAL A 63 6.65 -6.88 29.20
CA VAL A 63 7.35 -7.75 28.23
C VAL A 63 8.38 -8.62 28.95
N PRO A 64 8.87 -9.72 28.34
CA PRO A 64 9.91 -10.55 28.97
C PRO A 64 11.15 -9.74 29.38
N THR A 65 11.78 -10.13 30.48
CA THR A 65 13.01 -9.50 30.98
C THR A 65 14.23 -10.43 30.89
N ASP A 66 14.02 -11.73 30.89
CA ASP A 66 15.05 -12.76 30.77
C ASP A 66 15.62 -12.85 29.34
N TYR A 67 14.74 -12.80 28.33
CA TYR A 67 15.13 -12.73 26.94
C TYR A 67 14.29 -11.65 26.21
N ASN A 68 14.78 -10.45 26.25
CA ASN A 68 14.32 -9.30 25.47
C ASN A 68 15.54 -8.61 24.85
N PRO A 69 15.99 -9.07 23.67
CA PRO A 69 17.21 -8.57 23.05
C PRO A 69 17.25 -7.06 22.91
N VAL A 70 18.46 -6.53 23.10
CA VAL A 70 18.77 -5.13 22.97
C VAL A 70 19.92 -4.94 21.99
N GLY A 71 19.70 -4.08 21.00
CA GLY A 71 20.73 -3.63 20.06
C GLY A 71 21.28 -2.27 20.48
N ALA A 72 22.57 -2.20 20.80
CA ALA A 72 23.27 -0.94 21.00
C ALA A 72 24.00 -0.55 19.71
N TYR A 73 23.67 0.61 19.16
CA TYR A 73 24.22 1.15 17.91
C TYR A 73 25.05 2.39 18.19
N VAL A 74 26.16 2.56 17.50
CA VAL A 74 26.97 3.77 17.58
C VAL A 74 27.45 4.19 16.19
N ARG A 75 27.33 5.49 15.90
CA ARG A 75 27.86 6.13 14.69
C ARG A 75 28.45 7.49 14.98
N GLU A 76 29.55 7.82 14.32
CA GLU A 76 30.09 9.19 14.30
C GLU A 76 29.54 9.92 13.07
N PHE A 77 29.25 11.22 13.24
CA PHE A 77 28.82 12.09 12.17
C PHE A 77 29.37 13.51 12.31
N THR A 78 29.31 14.27 11.25
CA THR A 78 29.68 15.69 11.23
C THR A 78 28.53 16.51 10.65
N VAL A 79 28.34 17.72 11.17
CA VAL A 79 27.32 18.64 10.68
C VAL A 79 27.98 19.58 9.66
N PRO A 80 27.37 19.78 8.45
CA PRO A 80 27.88 20.70 7.47
C PRO A 80 28.03 22.14 8.01
N ALA A 81 29.15 22.80 7.70
CA ALA A 81 29.43 24.12 8.26
C ALA A 81 28.41 25.21 7.88
N HIS A 82 27.75 25.05 6.73
CA HIS A 82 26.71 25.98 6.25
C HIS A 82 25.38 25.87 7.01
N TRP A 83 25.20 24.84 7.87
CA TRP A 83 24.05 24.71 8.78
C TRP A 83 24.20 25.53 10.08
N LYS A 84 25.28 26.27 10.24
CA LYS A 84 25.51 27.09 11.42
C LYS A 84 24.35 28.10 11.60
N GLY A 85 23.73 28.07 12.80
CA GLY A 85 22.61 28.96 13.15
C GLY A 85 21.23 28.45 12.76
N MET A 86 21.16 27.26 12.17
CA MET A 86 19.91 26.52 11.90
C MET A 86 19.56 25.59 13.07
N ASP A 87 18.30 25.20 13.18
CA ASP A 87 17.87 24.07 13.99
C ASP A 87 18.17 22.78 13.23
N ILE A 88 18.81 21.81 13.90
CA ILE A 88 19.22 20.54 13.29
C ILE A 88 18.42 19.41 13.91
N PHE A 89 17.82 18.62 13.05
CA PHE A 89 16.97 17.51 13.41
C PHE A 89 17.61 16.20 12.99
N LEU A 90 17.47 15.20 13.85
CA LEU A 90 17.76 13.80 13.58
C LEU A 90 16.43 13.07 13.38
N ASP A 91 16.33 12.33 12.30
CA ASP A 91 15.14 11.59 11.92
C ASP A 91 15.43 10.11 11.80
N PHE A 92 14.56 9.30 12.38
CA PHE A 92 14.49 7.86 12.18
C PHE A 92 13.13 7.54 11.56
N GLU A 93 13.10 7.10 10.33
CA GLU A 93 11.86 6.81 9.60
C GLU A 93 11.10 5.57 10.11
N GLY A 94 11.79 4.66 10.83
CA GLY A 94 11.19 3.49 11.45
C GLY A 94 12.19 2.65 12.22
N VAL A 95 11.87 2.39 13.51
CA VAL A 95 12.68 1.56 14.41
C VAL A 95 11.78 0.63 15.21
N GLU A 96 11.98 -0.67 15.11
CA GLU A 96 11.17 -1.70 15.80
C GLU A 96 11.92 -2.22 17.04
N SER A 97 11.34 -2.25 18.26
CA SER A 97 9.99 -1.77 18.64
C SER A 97 10.03 -0.41 19.34
N ALA A 98 11.02 -0.16 20.19
CA ALA A 98 11.22 1.08 20.93
C ALA A 98 12.70 1.39 21.05
N PHE A 99 13.05 2.67 21.19
CA PHE A 99 14.46 3.04 21.31
C PHE A 99 14.69 4.33 22.08
N TYR A 100 15.88 4.40 22.68
CA TYR A 100 16.48 5.63 23.18
C TYR A 100 17.59 6.10 22.25
N CYS A 101 17.77 7.42 22.14
CA CYS A 101 18.83 8.02 21.34
C CYS A 101 19.59 9.09 22.13
N TRP A 102 20.91 9.09 22.02
CA TRP A 102 21.83 10.04 22.68
C TRP A 102 22.72 10.68 21.63
N VAL A 103 22.95 11.98 21.78
CA VAL A 103 23.94 12.72 20.98
C VAL A 103 25.02 13.26 21.92
N ASN A 104 26.28 12.91 21.68
CA ASN A 104 27.43 13.30 22.48
C ASN A 104 27.32 12.98 24.00
N GLY A 105 26.60 11.93 24.34
CA GLY A 105 26.39 11.48 25.71
C GLY A 105 25.14 12.03 26.38
N GLU A 106 24.46 12.98 25.77
CA GLU A 106 23.21 13.58 26.27
C GLU A 106 21.98 12.89 25.63
N LEU A 107 20.95 12.61 26.42
CA LEU A 107 19.71 12.00 25.96
C LEU A 107 18.95 12.97 25.04
N ALA A 108 18.81 12.59 23.78
CA ALA A 108 18.03 13.36 22.80
C ALA A 108 16.54 13.00 22.86
N GLY A 109 16.21 11.72 23.11
CA GLY A 109 14.83 11.29 23.28
C GLY A 109 14.59 9.79 23.26
N TYR A 110 13.30 9.45 23.29
CA TYR A 110 12.72 8.11 23.25
C TYR A 110 11.58 8.08 22.23
N SER A 111 11.37 6.96 21.58
CA SER A 111 10.19 6.76 20.70
C SER A 111 9.76 5.31 20.67
N GLU A 112 8.47 5.13 20.52
CA GLU A 112 7.76 3.90 20.15
C GLU A 112 6.94 4.14 18.87
N ASP A 113 6.24 3.12 18.38
CA ASP A 113 5.58 3.06 17.10
C ASP A 113 6.57 2.87 15.95
N SER A 114 6.79 1.61 15.63
CA SER A 114 7.85 1.16 14.72
C SER A 114 7.70 1.69 13.27
N ARG A 115 6.52 2.21 12.90
CA ARG A 115 6.14 2.50 11.50
C ARG A 115 5.97 3.98 11.19
N LEU A 116 6.19 4.85 12.17
CA LEU A 116 6.12 6.30 11.98
C LEU A 116 7.45 6.97 12.36
N PRO A 117 7.83 8.06 11.68
CA PRO A 117 9.09 8.74 11.92
C PRO A 117 9.22 9.29 13.34
N ALA A 118 10.42 9.22 13.90
CA ALA A 118 10.79 9.84 15.18
C ALA A 118 11.76 10.99 14.94
N HIS A 119 11.32 12.22 15.22
CA HIS A 119 12.08 13.46 14.99
C HIS A 119 12.61 14.03 16.29
N PHE A 120 13.91 14.28 16.36
CA PHE A 120 14.58 14.87 17.52
C PHE A 120 15.31 16.15 17.12
N ASN A 121 15.02 17.28 17.78
CA ASN A 121 15.85 18.48 17.65
C ASN A 121 17.15 18.27 18.46
N ILE A 122 18.23 18.01 17.75
CA ILE A 122 19.54 17.72 18.35
C ILE A 122 20.46 18.94 18.46
N THR A 123 20.02 20.12 18.01
CA THR A 123 20.80 21.36 18.04
C THR A 123 21.49 21.63 19.37
N PRO A 124 20.85 21.44 20.55
CA PRO A 124 21.46 21.73 21.85
C PRO A 124 22.64 20.79 22.21
N PHE A 125 22.67 19.60 21.60
CA PHE A 125 23.64 18.54 21.93
C PHE A 125 24.87 18.54 21.02
N LEU A 126 24.85 19.33 19.92
CA LEU A 126 25.90 19.32 18.89
C LEU A 126 27.18 20.02 19.33
N LYS A 127 28.30 19.50 18.87
CA LYS A 127 29.65 20.06 19.04
C LYS A 127 30.29 20.33 17.67
N ALA A 128 31.26 21.24 17.65
CA ALA A 128 32.08 21.46 16.44
C ALA A 128 32.88 20.19 16.12
N GLY A 129 32.93 19.84 14.83
CA GLY A 129 33.63 18.66 14.34
C GLY A 129 32.78 17.36 14.46
N LYS A 130 33.42 16.30 14.92
CA LYS A 130 32.78 14.97 15.07
C LYS A 130 31.80 14.93 16.24
N ASN A 131 30.62 14.41 15.96
CA ASN A 131 29.60 14.10 16.95
C ASN A 131 29.38 12.59 17.01
N LYS A 132 28.99 12.09 18.16
CA LYS A 132 28.64 10.68 18.39
C LYS A 132 27.13 10.56 18.55
N LEU A 133 26.53 9.70 17.74
CA LEU A 133 25.18 9.21 17.90
C LEU A 133 25.22 7.81 18.51
N ALA A 134 24.44 7.59 19.55
CA ALA A 134 24.25 6.30 20.18
C ALA A 134 22.76 5.99 20.26
N VAL A 135 22.36 4.77 19.90
CA VAL A 135 20.95 4.35 19.89
C VAL A 135 20.86 3.00 20.61
N LYS A 136 19.84 2.84 21.45
CA LYS A 136 19.52 1.60 22.15
C LYS A 136 18.14 1.15 21.74
N VAL A 137 18.05 0.06 20.99
CA VAL A 137 16.81 -0.49 20.45
C VAL A 137 16.43 -1.73 21.25
N PHE A 138 15.16 -1.84 21.63
CA PHE A 138 14.57 -2.99 22.32
C PHE A 138 13.77 -3.83 21.34
N ARG A 139 13.95 -5.17 21.40
CA ARG A 139 13.14 -6.10 20.58
C ARG A 139 11.67 -6.00 20.91
N TYR A 140 11.35 -6.01 22.21
CA TYR A 140 9.98 -5.92 22.71
C TYR A 140 9.82 -4.74 23.64
N SER A 141 8.69 -4.04 23.52
CA SER A 141 8.22 -2.98 24.40
C SER A 141 6.72 -3.18 24.64
N ASP A 142 6.13 -2.36 25.51
CA ASP A 142 4.65 -2.31 25.62
C ASP A 142 4.01 -1.96 24.29
N GLY A 143 4.64 -1.14 23.44
CA GLY A 143 4.22 -0.90 22.05
C GLY A 143 4.05 -2.16 21.21
N SER A 144 4.79 -3.23 21.49
CA SER A 144 4.66 -4.51 20.78
C SER A 144 3.29 -5.16 20.91
N TYR A 145 2.52 -4.82 21.95
CA TYR A 145 1.14 -5.29 22.10
C TYR A 145 0.15 -4.67 21.09
N LEU A 146 0.52 -3.58 20.45
CA LEU A 146 -0.24 -2.95 19.36
C LEU A 146 0.39 -3.20 17.97
N GLU A 147 1.40 -4.06 17.88
CA GLU A 147 2.13 -4.39 16.65
C GLU A 147 2.15 -5.91 16.41
N ASP A 148 0.99 -6.55 16.63
CA ASP A 148 0.82 -8.01 16.54
C ASP A 148 0.39 -8.47 15.12
N GLN A 149 0.81 -7.76 14.09
CA GLN A 149 0.45 -8.07 12.70
C GLN A 149 0.85 -9.51 12.33
N ASP A 150 0.03 -10.15 11.50
CA ASP A 150 0.36 -11.39 10.81
C ASP A 150 1.54 -11.14 9.85
N TYR A 151 2.73 -11.11 10.43
CA TYR A 151 3.98 -10.85 9.72
C TYR A 151 5.19 -11.28 10.56
N TRP A 152 6.36 -11.31 9.93
CA TRP A 152 7.64 -11.53 10.62
C TRP A 152 7.88 -10.47 11.70
N LYS A 153 8.31 -10.93 12.88
CA LYS A 153 8.74 -10.08 14.00
C LYS A 153 10.23 -9.84 13.88
N TYR A 154 10.58 -8.66 13.45
CA TYR A 154 11.95 -8.18 13.31
C TYR A 154 12.30 -7.16 14.40
N SER A 155 13.52 -6.64 14.32
CA SER A 155 14.00 -5.61 15.23
C SER A 155 15.13 -4.83 14.61
N GLY A 156 15.27 -3.58 15.02
CA GLY A 156 16.36 -2.74 14.56
C GLY A 156 15.90 -1.45 13.90
N ILE A 157 16.84 -0.79 13.25
CA ILE A 157 16.59 0.44 12.50
C ILE A 157 16.26 0.03 11.04
N GLU A 158 14.99 -0.11 10.74
CA GLU A 158 14.51 -0.75 9.49
C GLU A 158 14.30 0.23 8.33
N ARG A 159 14.21 1.53 8.63
CA ARG A 159 14.08 2.59 7.63
C ARG A 159 15.21 3.60 7.78
N ASP A 160 15.30 4.53 6.84
CA ASP A 160 16.40 5.47 6.72
C ASP A 160 16.59 6.35 7.97
N VAL A 161 17.85 6.73 8.22
CA VAL A 161 18.22 7.68 9.28
C VAL A 161 18.94 8.86 8.66
N TYR A 162 18.45 10.06 8.87
CA TYR A 162 19.08 11.24 8.29
C TYR A 162 19.07 12.46 9.21
N LEU A 163 19.91 13.41 8.84
CA LEU A 163 19.94 14.74 9.44
C LEU A 163 19.39 15.74 8.45
N TYR A 164 18.65 16.69 8.94
CA TYR A 164 18.28 17.87 8.16
C TYR A 164 18.35 19.12 9.00
N ALA A 165 18.60 20.26 8.35
CA ALA A 165 18.66 21.56 8.98
C ALA A 165 17.53 22.45 8.49
N ARG A 166 16.91 23.18 9.40
CA ARG A 166 15.86 24.15 9.07
C ARG A 166 16.16 25.51 9.68
N PRO A 167 15.82 26.60 9.01
CA PRO A 167 15.95 27.93 9.58
C PRO A 167 15.10 28.05 10.86
N GLN A 168 15.51 28.94 11.77
CA GLN A 168 14.74 29.16 13.00
C GLN A 168 13.35 29.71 12.72
N SER A 169 13.22 30.61 11.72
CA SER A 169 11.93 31.04 11.19
C SER A 169 11.58 30.14 10.01
N ARG A 170 10.50 29.36 10.14
CA ARG A 170 10.15 28.32 9.16
C ARG A 170 8.66 28.01 9.12
N VAL A 171 8.25 27.31 8.08
CA VAL A 171 6.95 26.61 8.08
C VAL A 171 7.02 25.45 9.08
N GLN A 172 6.20 25.47 10.11
CA GLN A 172 6.14 24.37 11.09
C GLN A 172 5.31 23.22 10.54
N ASP A 173 4.20 23.56 9.89
CA ASP A 173 3.25 22.57 9.40
C ASP A 173 2.38 23.19 8.30
N PHE A 174 1.78 22.35 7.45
CA PHE A 174 0.78 22.79 6.48
C PHE A 174 -0.30 21.73 6.26
N LYS A 175 -1.50 22.21 5.96
CA LYS A 175 -2.64 21.37 5.57
C LYS A 175 -3.17 21.86 4.23
N LEU A 176 -3.15 20.95 3.24
CA LEU A 176 -3.67 21.19 1.90
C LEU A 176 -4.94 20.36 1.68
N VAL A 177 -6.04 21.05 1.37
CA VAL A 177 -7.28 20.44 0.90
C VAL A 177 -7.54 20.93 -0.52
N ALA A 178 -7.34 20.05 -1.50
CA ALA A 178 -7.57 20.30 -2.92
C ALA A 178 -8.81 19.52 -3.37
N GLY A 179 -9.98 20.10 -3.13
CA GLY A 179 -11.29 19.55 -3.49
C GLY A 179 -11.75 19.94 -4.88
N LEU A 180 -12.97 19.54 -5.22
CA LEU A 180 -13.63 19.86 -6.47
C LEU A 180 -14.99 20.52 -6.24
N THR A 181 -15.37 21.42 -7.12
CA THR A 181 -16.66 22.12 -7.13
C THR A 181 -17.22 22.24 -8.55
N ASN A 182 -18.37 22.89 -8.73
CA ASN A 182 -19.01 23.10 -10.03
C ASN A 182 -19.16 21.80 -10.86
N GLY A 183 -19.72 20.75 -10.21
CA GLY A 183 -19.88 19.45 -10.88
C GLY A 183 -18.54 18.76 -11.18
N TYR A 184 -17.58 18.89 -10.28
CA TYR A 184 -16.23 18.30 -10.32
C TYR A 184 -15.33 18.83 -11.47
N LYS A 185 -15.60 20.06 -11.95
CA LYS A 185 -14.84 20.69 -13.05
C LYS A 185 -13.82 21.71 -12.56
N ASP A 186 -14.10 22.34 -11.42
CA ASP A 186 -13.28 23.41 -10.88
C ASP A 186 -12.60 22.94 -9.59
N GLY A 187 -11.36 23.38 -9.37
CA GLY A 187 -10.57 23.05 -8.18
C GLY A 187 -10.85 24.01 -7.03
N ASP A 188 -11.23 23.48 -5.87
CA ASP A 188 -11.35 24.23 -4.61
C ASP A 188 -10.09 24.01 -3.76
N PHE A 189 -9.18 24.99 -3.82
CA PHE A 189 -7.88 24.95 -3.16
C PHE A 189 -7.94 25.66 -1.81
N ASN A 190 -7.65 24.94 -0.73
CA ASN A 190 -7.58 25.46 0.62
C ASN A 190 -6.24 25.04 1.24
N LEU A 191 -5.43 26.00 1.64
CA LEU A 191 -4.11 25.81 2.23
C LEU A 191 -4.00 26.56 3.55
N ASP A 192 -3.72 25.85 4.62
CA ASP A 192 -3.34 26.40 5.93
C ASP A 192 -1.86 26.12 6.18
N ILE A 193 -1.09 27.15 6.55
CA ILE A 193 0.32 27.05 6.89
C ILE A 193 0.51 27.57 8.31
N THR A 194 1.16 26.78 9.16
CA THR A 194 1.59 27.18 10.51
C THR A 194 3.06 27.56 10.49
N LEU A 195 3.41 28.73 11.01
CA LEU A 195 4.78 29.23 11.10
C LEU A 195 5.37 29.02 12.49
N HIS A 196 6.63 28.66 12.55
CA HIS A 196 7.46 28.65 13.76
C HIS A 196 8.36 29.88 13.77
N LYS A 197 8.30 30.68 14.86
CA LYS A 197 9.07 31.93 15.04
C LYS A 197 9.01 32.81 13.78
N PRO A 198 7.81 33.30 13.38
CA PRO A 198 7.65 34.07 12.16
C PRO A 198 8.55 35.31 12.17
N HIS A 199 9.21 35.58 11.04
CA HIS A 199 10.10 36.72 10.89
C HIS A 199 9.29 37.98 10.51
N LEU A 200 9.24 38.98 11.41
CA LEU A 200 8.51 40.21 11.16
C LEU A 200 9.03 40.96 9.90
N GLY A 201 8.14 41.37 9.01
CA GLY A 201 8.45 41.92 7.71
C GLY A 201 8.88 40.88 6.66
N GLY A 202 8.91 39.62 7.05
CA GLY A 202 9.15 38.48 6.12
C GLY A 202 7.95 38.21 5.22
N ILE A 203 8.13 37.36 4.24
CA ILE A 203 7.10 37.00 3.25
C ILE A 203 6.92 35.49 3.21
N VAL A 204 5.65 35.04 3.18
CA VAL A 204 5.25 33.71 2.77
C VAL A 204 4.77 33.79 1.32
N GLU A 205 5.39 33.04 0.42
CA GLU A 205 4.98 32.92 -0.98
C GLU A 205 4.46 31.52 -1.26
N VAL A 206 3.27 31.45 -1.87
CA VAL A 206 2.62 30.21 -2.31
C VAL A 206 2.51 30.26 -3.83
N LYS A 207 2.95 29.22 -4.51
CA LYS A 207 2.71 29.00 -5.94
C LYS A 207 2.05 27.66 -6.17
N VAL A 208 1.17 27.60 -7.17
CA VAL A 208 0.67 26.33 -7.74
C VAL A 208 1.18 26.26 -9.18
N MET A 209 1.73 25.13 -9.52
CA MET A 209 2.29 24.89 -10.85
C MET A 209 1.59 23.73 -11.53
N ASP A 210 1.37 23.85 -12.84
CA ASP A 210 0.93 22.78 -13.73
C ASP A 210 2.01 22.55 -14.78
N LYS A 211 2.59 21.32 -14.80
CA LYS A 211 3.65 20.92 -15.77
C LYS A 211 4.78 21.95 -15.90
N GLY A 212 5.22 22.49 -14.77
CA GLY A 212 6.29 23.49 -14.70
C GLY A 212 5.86 24.94 -14.90
N ASN A 213 4.62 25.21 -15.26
CA ASN A 213 4.09 26.58 -15.41
C ASN A 213 3.39 27.05 -14.14
N VAL A 214 3.66 28.27 -13.70
CA VAL A 214 2.97 28.89 -12.57
C VAL A 214 1.55 29.27 -13.00
N ILE A 215 0.54 28.62 -12.42
CA ILE A 215 -0.88 28.90 -12.67
C ILE A 215 -1.51 29.75 -11.57
N TYR A 216 -0.87 29.83 -10.40
CA TYR A 216 -1.28 30.67 -9.27
C TYR A 216 -0.06 31.09 -8.46
N GLN A 217 -0.08 32.34 -7.97
CA GLN A 217 0.92 32.88 -7.07
C GLN A 217 0.27 33.84 -6.08
N HIS A 218 0.61 33.70 -4.82
CA HIS A 218 0.18 34.63 -3.76
C HIS A 218 1.33 34.88 -2.79
N LYS A 219 1.45 36.13 -2.34
CA LYS A 219 2.42 36.55 -1.34
C LYS A 219 1.71 37.27 -0.19
N LYS A 220 2.09 36.93 1.02
CA LYS A 220 1.60 37.61 2.24
C LYS A 220 2.78 37.98 3.10
N GLU A 221 2.82 39.27 3.50
CA GLU A 221 3.77 39.77 4.47
C GLU A 221 3.38 39.35 5.90
N ILE A 222 4.40 39.00 6.69
CA ILE A 222 4.26 38.67 8.11
C ILE A 222 4.30 39.97 8.90
N THR A 223 3.13 40.43 9.37
CA THR A 223 2.97 41.73 10.03
C THR A 223 3.09 41.67 11.54
N SER A 224 3.11 40.49 12.14
CA SER A 224 3.25 40.27 13.58
C SER A 224 4.10 39.03 13.88
N ALA A 225 4.91 39.08 14.93
CA ALA A 225 5.64 37.93 15.43
C ALA A 225 4.72 36.85 16.05
N THR A 226 3.44 37.18 16.29
CA THR A 226 2.41 36.24 16.74
C THR A 226 1.54 35.69 15.59
N ASP A 227 1.79 36.14 14.33
CA ASP A 227 1.06 35.70 13.14
C ASP A 227 1.59 34.34 12.69
N THR A 228 1.17 33.31 13.39
CA THR A 228 1.63 31.93 13.19
C THR A 228 0.81 31.15 12.17
N LEU A 229 -0.35 31.69 11.72
CA LEU A 229 -1.25 31.04 10.77
C LEU A 229 -1.38 31.84 9.48
N PHE A 230 -1.11 31.19 8.37
CA PHE A 230 -1.39 31.68 7.02
C PHE A 230 -2.43 30.77 6.38
N ALA A 231 -3.59 31.33 6.03
CA ALA A 231 -4.66 30.63 5.35
C ALA A 231 -4.87 31.20 3.95
N GLN A 232 -4.93 30.37 2.94
CA GLN A 232 -5.14 30.75 1.55
C GLN A 232 -6.21 29.89 0.89
N LYS A 233 -7.16 30.55 0.20
CA LYS A 233 -8.19 29.89 -0.60
C LYS A 233 -8.15 30.42 -2.03
N HIS A 234 -8.38 29.52 -2.99
CA HIS A 234 -8.46 29.88 -4.41
C HIS A 234 -9.31 28.89 -5.18
N LEU A 235 -10.07 29.39 -6.17
CA LEU A 235 -10.83 28.55 -7.11
C LEU A 235 -10.10 28.51 -8.45
N PHE A 236 -9.80 27.31 -8.91
CA PHE A 236 -9.16 27.07 -10.20
C PHE A 236 -10.22 26.61 -11.22
N PRO A 237 -10.55 27.40 -12.22
CA PRO A 237 -11.50 26.96 -13.25
C PRO A 237 -10.90 25.87 -14.16
N ALA A 238 -11.73 24.92 -14.56
CA ALA A 238 -11.44 23.93 -15.59
C ALA A 238 -10.13 23.14 -15.37
N ILE A 239 -9.91 22.63 -14.15
CA ILE A 239 -8.74 21.82 -13.81
C ILE A 239 -8.94 20.37 -14.26
N LEU A 240 -7.84 19.60 -14.35
CA LEU A 240 -7.87 18.15 -14.56
C LEU A 240 -7.88 17.45 -13.20
N PRO A 241 -8.97 16.74 -12.84
CA PRO A 241 -9.04 16.02 -11.57
C PRO A 241 -8.06 14.85 -11.49
N TRP A 242 -7.66 14.51 -10.27
CA TRP A 242 -6.91 13.29 -9.99
C TRP A 242 -7.87 12.12 -9.72
N ASN A 243 -7.59 10.97 -10.31
CA ASN A 243 -8.16 9.68 -9.96
C ASN A 243 -7.15 8.57 -10.33
N ALA A 244 -7.40 7.30 -9.93
CA ALA A 244 -6.45 6.21 -10.18
C ALA A 244 -6.29 5.83 -11.66
N GLU A 245 -7.19 6.23 -12.55
CA GLU A 245 -7.08 5.99 -13.99
C GLU A 245 -6.35 7.13 -14.72
N THR A 246 -6.54 8.37 -14.24
CA THR A 246 -5.89 9.58 -14.77
C THR A 246 -5.32 10.43 -13.64
N PRO A 247 -4.12 10.10 -13.13
CA PRO A 247 -3.54 10.70 -11.93
C PRO A 247 -2.91 12.07 -12.20
N ASN A 248 -3.73 13.07 -12.53
CA ASN A 248 -3.28 14.42 -12.82
C ASN A 248 -2.77 15.12 -11.56
N LEU A 249 -1.50 15.52 -11.56
CA LEU A 249 -0.85 16.17 -10.43
C LEU A 249 -0.44 17.61 -10.77
N TYR A 250 -0.58 18.46 -9.75
CA TYR A 250 -0.06 19.82 -9.67
C TYR A 250 1.04 19.88 -8.61
N THR A 251 1.81 20.96 -8.59
CA THR A 251 2.86 21.15 -7.59
C THR A 251 2.58 22.40 -6.79
N LEU A 252 2.38 22.24 -5.47
CA LEU A 252 2.45 23.33 -4.50
C LEU A 252 3.92 23.65 -4.24
N VAL A 253 4.26 24.94 -4.30
CA VAL A 253 5.56 25.46 -3.86
C VAL A 253 5.31 26.48 -2.77
N VAL A 254 5.91 26.29 -1.60
CA VAL A 254 5.88 27.23 -0.48
C VAL A 254 7.28 27.73 -0.23
N SER A 255 7.45 29.04 -0.19
CA SER A 255 8.74 29.68 0.09
C SER A 255 8.58 30.77 1.16
N THR A 256 9.54 30.86 2.07
CA THR A 256 9.59 31.92 3.08
C THR A 256 10.83 32.78 2.89
N TYR A 257 10.67 34.07 3.14
CA TYR A 257 11.72 35.07 3.00
C TYR A 257 11.82 35.91 4.26
N ASP A 258 13.02 36.43 4.57
CA ASP A 258 13.22 37.45 5.59
C ASP A 258 12.75 38.86 5.11
N ALA A 259 12.84 39.85 5.98
CA ALA A 259 12.44 41.25 5.68
C ALA A 259 13.31 41.90 4.59
N GLN A 260 14.47 41.36 4.28
CA GLN A 260 15.38 41.82 3.23
C GLN A 260 15.15 41.09 1.90
N GLY A 261 14.18 40.17 1.86
CA GLY A 261 13.86 39.35 0.68
C GLY A 261 14.80 38.18 0.42
N LYS A 262 15.65 37.83 1.39
CA LYS A 262 16.49 36.64 1.31
C LYS A 262 15.64 35.39 1.60
N ALA A 263 15.72 34.40 0.72
CA ALA A 263 15.04 33.12 0.95
C ALA A 263 15.56 32.42 2.21
N LEU A 264 14.63 31.98 3.06
CA LEU A 264 14.88 31.21 4.27
C LEU A 264 14.74 29.71 3.99
N GLU A 265 13.58 29.29 3.45
CA GLU A 265 13.34 27.92 3.02
C GLU A 265 12.36 27.88 1.84
N SER A 266 12.39 26.78 1.10
CA SER A 266 11.38 26.47 0.10
C SER A 266 11.20 24.94 0.03
N PHE A 267 9.95 24.52 -0.16
CA PHE A 267 9.64 23.10 -0.37
C PHE A 267 8.52 22.95 -1.40
N THR A 268 8.38 21.75 -1.93
CA THR A 268 7.36 21.38 -2.90
C THR A 268 6.52 20.22 -2.38
N GLN A 269 5.23 20.21 -2.75
CA GLN A 269 4.31 19.12 -2.50
C GLN A 269 3.51 18.83 -3.78
N PRO A 270 3.72 17.66 -4.42
CA PRO A 270 2.81 17.20 -5.47
C PRO A 270 1.42 16.92 -4.88
N PHE A 271 0.37 17.34 -5.58
CA PHE A 271 -1.01 17.11 -5.17
C PHE A 271 -1.94 17.05 -6.37
N GLY A 272 -3.09 16.39 -6.21
CA GLY A 272 -4.17 16.38 -7.20
C GLY A 272 -5.46 16.96 -6.63
N PHE A 273 -6.27 17.59 -7.48
CA PHE A 273 -7.62 17.97 -7.11
C PHE A 273 -8.53 16.76 -7.17
N ARG A 274 -9.15 16.41 -6.04
CA ARG A 274 -10.12 15.30 -5.95
C ARG A 274 -11.14 15.53 -4.85
N SER A 275 -12.32 14.92 -4.99
CA SER A 275 -13.32 14.83 -3.93
C SER A 275 -13.57 13.38 -3.55
N VAL A 276 -13.72 13.10 -2.26
CA VAL A 276 -14.18 11.82 -1.73
C VAL A 276 -15.46 12.09 -0.94
N GLU A 277 -16.53 11.39 -1.26
CA GLU A 277 -17.84 11.61 -0.67
C GLU A 277 -18.49 10.29 -0.27
N MET A 278 -19.22 10.32 0.86
CA MET A 278 -20.11 9.22 1.24
C MET A 278 -21.55 9.65 0.91
N ARG A 279 -22.17 9.01 -0.08
CA ARG A 279 -23.52 9.39 -0.54
C ARG A 279 -24.31 8.18 -1.04
N ASN A 280 -25.53 8.05 -0.57
CA ASN A 280 -26.48 7.00 -0.98
C ASN A 280 -25.92 5.57 -0.79
N GLY A 281 -25.18 5.31 0.30
CA GLY A 281 -24.57 4.00 0.57
C GLY A 281 -23.39 3.66 -0.34
N MET A 282 -22.71 4.67 -0.86
CA MET A 282 -21.54 4.51 -1.74
C MET A 282 -20.44 5.50 -1.35
N GLN A 283 -19.20 5.09 -1.53
CA GLN A 283 -18.04 5.96 -1.57
C GLN A 283 -17.83 6.45 -3.00
N LEU A 284 -17.83 7.75 -3.19
CA LEU A 284 -17.66 8.37 -4.50
C LEU A 284 -16.30 9.02 -4.61
N ILE A 285 -15.64 8.83 -5.75
CA ILE A 285 -14.44 9.59 -6.14
C ILE A 285 -14.86 10.53 -7.28
N ASN A 286 -14.70 11.83 -7.07
CA ASN A 286 -15.11 12.86 -8.05
C ASN A 286 -16.57 12.66 -8.53
N GLY A 287 -17.46 12.31 -7.60
CA GLY A 287 -18.88 12.09 -7.85
C GLY A 287 -19.23 10.74 -8.48
N VAL A 288 -18.26 9.86 -8.74
CA VAL A 288 -18.45 8.55 -9.37
C VAL A 288 -18.25 7.43 -8.34
N ALA A 289 -19.19 6.48 -8.27
CA ALA A 289 -19.06 5.28 -7.43
C ALA A 289 -18.09 4.29 -8.10
N VAL A 290 -16.83 4.34 -7.72
CA VAL A 290 -15.80 3.46 -8.27
C VAL A 290 -15.84 2.08 -7.60
N LEU A 291 -15.26 1.06 -8.26
CA LEU A 291 -15.01 -0.25 -7.69
C LEU A 291 -13.54 -0.34 -7.26
N PHE A 292 -13.31 -0.76 -6.02
CA PHE A 292 -11.97 -0.99 -5.49
C PHE A 292 -11.51 -2.40 -5.84
N LYS A 293 -10.66 -2.50 -6.85
CA LYS A 293 -9.99 -3.71 -7.31
C LYS A 293 -8.66 -3.81 -6.59
N GLY A 294 -8.73 -4.07 -5.28
CA GLY A 294 -7.66 -3.84 -4.36
C GLY A 294 -6.89 -5.09 -3.94
N VAL A 295 -5.77 -4.85 -3.29
CA VAL A 295 -4.93 -5.83 -2.64
C VAL A 295 -4.38 -5.29 -1.32
N ASN A 296 -4.19 -6.15 -0.33
CA ASN A 296 -3.44 -5.86 0.89
C ASN A 296 -1.95 -5.96 0.60
N ARG A 297 -1.12 -5.05 1.12
CA ARG A 297 0.31 -5.04 0.84
C ARG A 297 1.13 -4.83 2.11
N HIS A 298 1.90 -5.85 2.49
CA HIS A 298 3.03 -5.71 3.40
C HIS A 298 4.27 -5.14 2.69
N GLU A 299 5.08 -4.38 3.42
CA GLU A 299 6.45 -4.04 2.99
C GLU A 299 7.33 -5.28 3.17
N HIS A 300 7.70 -5.93 2.07
CA HIS A 300 8.48 -7.18 2.11
C HIS A 300 9.52 -7.27 0.98
N ASP A 301 10.74 -7.61 1.39
CA ASP A 301 11.85 -8.01 0.53
C ASP A 301 12.40 -9.35 0.99
N PRO A 302 12.63 -10.34 0.09
CA PRO A 302 13.04 -11.69 0.49
C PRO A 302 14.45 -11.78 1.10
N HIS A 303 15.28 -10.77 0.97
CA HIS A 303 16.63 -10.70 1.52
C HIS A 303 16.74 -9.76 2.73
N HIS A 304 15.89 -8.73 2.78
CA HIS A 304 16.00 -7.63 3.72
C HIS A 304 14.77 -7.45 4.62
N GLY A 305 13.77 -8.35 4.52
CA GLY A 305 12.56 -8.30 5.33
C GLY A 305 11.73 -7.04 5.06
N ARG A 306 11.52 -6.20 6.07
CA ARG A 306 10.76 -4.94 5.92
C ARG A 306 11.54 -3.80 5.28
N THR A 307 12.86 -3.94 5.14
CA THR A 307 13.69 -2.92 4.48
C THR A 307 13.55 -3.04 2.97
N ILE A 308 12.71 -2.18 2.40
CA ILE A 308 12.38 -2.19 0.96
C ILE A 308 12.97 -0.97 0.25
N THR A 309 13.14 -1.06 -1.07
CA THR A 309 13.68 0.02 -1.90
C THR A 309 12.58 0.69 -2.74
N VAL A 310 12.86 1.89 -3.24
CA VAL A 310 11.96 2.60 -4.16
C VAL A 310 11.75 1.79 -5.45
N GLU A 311 12.78 1.12 -5.95
CA GLU A 311 12.71 0.27 -7.15
C GLU A 311 11.75 -0.91 -6.94
N SER A 312 11.74 -1.52 -5.74
CA SER A 312 10.82 -2.61 -5.43
C SER A 312 9.37 -2.10 -5.34
N MET A 313 9.15 -0.90 -4.80
CA MET A 313 7.83 -0.25 -4.78
C MET A 313 7.31 0.06 -6.19
N ILE A 314 8.17 0.61 -7.06
CA ILE A 314 7.83 0.87 -8.47
C ILE A 314 7.48 -0.44 -9.18
N LYS A 315 8.23 -1.52 -8.91
CA LYS A 315 7.95 -2.84 -9.48
C LYS A 315 6.60 -3.38 -9.03
N ASP A 316 6.25 -3.22 -7.75
CA ASP A 316 4.94 -3.61 -7.22
C ASP A 316 3.82 -2.84 -7.93
N ILE A 317 3.93 -1.51 -8.06
CA ILE A 317 2.93 -0.67 -8.74
C ILE A 317 2.81 -1.06 -10.23
N GLN A 318 3.93 -1.28 -10.92
CA GLN A 318 3.93 -1.70 -12.31
C GLN A 318 3.13 -2.99 -12.51
N LEU A 319 3.36 -4.00 -11.66
CA LEU A 319 2.63 -5.26 -11.70
C LEU A 319 1.15 -5.05 -11.34
N MET A 320 0.84 -4.30 -10.29
CA MET A 320 -0.55 -3.99 -9.93
C MET A 320 -1.33 -3.41 -11.11
N LYS A 321 -0.79 -2.39 -11.78
CA LYS A 321 -1.40 -1.77 -12.96
C LYS A 321 -1.52 -2.75 -14.13
N GLN A 322 -0.50 -3.58 -14.37
CA GLN A 322 -0.50 -4.60 -15.42
C GLN A 322 -1.59 -5.68 -15.20
N PHE A 323 -1.95 -5.93 -13.94
CA PHE A 323 -2.94 -6.91 -13.53
C PHE A 323 -4.29 -6.30 -13.12
N ASN A 324 -4.56 -5.04 -13.54
CA ASN A 324 -5.82 -4.33 -13.37
C ASN A 324 -6.20 -3.98 -11.91
N LEU A 325 -5.25 -4.01 -10.97
CA LEU A 325 -5.48 -3.50 -9.62
C LEU A 325 -5.46 -1.96 -9.63
N ASN A 326 -6.33 -1.34 -8.83
CA ASN A 326 -6.45 0.11 -8.72
C ASN A 326 -6.41 0.62 -7.28
N ALA A 327 -6.32 -0.27 -6.29
CA ALA A 327 -6.35 0.09 -4.87
C ALA A 327 -5.40 -0.76 -4.04
N VAL A 328 -4.89 -0.20 -2.94
CA VAL A 328 -4.04 -0.88 -1.96
C VAL A 328 -4.47 -0.49 -0.55
N ARG A 329 -4.58 -1.47 0.36
CA ARG A 329 -4.60 -1.23 1.80
C ARG A 329 -3.20 -1.45 2.33
N THR A 330 -2.68 -0.45 3.06
CA THR A 330 -1.35 -0.52 3.69
C THR A 330 -1.42 -1.38 4.94
N CYS A 331 -1.61 -2.67 4.77
CA CYS A 331 -1.78 -3.63 5.87
C CYS A 331 -0.46 -3.82 6.63
N HIS A 332 -0.43 -3.71 7.94
CA HIS A 332 -1.44 -3.11 8.83
C HIS A 332 -0.78 -1.95 9.56
N TYR A 333 -0.12 -1.07 8.80
CA TYR A 333 0.68 0.05 9.32
C TYR A 333 1.00 1.08 8.23
N PRO A 334 1.33 2.32 8.60
CA PRO A 334 1.81 3.33 7.66
C PRO A 334 3.09 2.87 6.96
N ASN A 335 3.08 2.93 5.63
CA ASN A 335 4.23 2.55 4.81
C ASN A 335 5.30 3.66 4.78
N ARG A 336 6.44 3.42 4.11
CA ARG A 336 7.42 4.45 3.78
C ARG A 336 6.76 5.57 2.98
N TYR A 337 7.21 6.81 3.21
CA TYR A 337 6.60 7.99 2.58
C TYR A 337 6.64 7.94 1.04
N GLU A 338 7.69 7.36 0.46
CA GLU A 338 7.85 7.23 -0.99
C GLU A 338 6.72 6.41 -1.63
N TRP A 339 6.18 5.40 -0.91
CA TRP A 339 5.03 4.63 -1.40
C TRP A 339 3.82 5.51 -1.72
N TYR A 340 3.52 6.45 -0.84
CA TYR A 340 2.39 7.38 -1.02
C TYR A 340 2.62 8.33 -2.19
N ALA A 341 3.84 8.84 -2.34
CA ALA A 341 4.21 9.70 -3.46
C ALA A 341 4.09 8.96 -4.80
N LEU A 342 4.56 7.70 -4.86
CA LEU A 342 4.42 6.84 -6.05
C LEU A 342 2.95 6.51 -6.35
N CYS A 343 2.13 6.26 -5.34
CA CYS A 343 0.69 6.04 -5.54
C CYS A 343 -0.04 7.30 -6.04
N ASN A 344 0.38 8.50 -5.60
CA ASN A 344 -0.09 9.75 -6.20
C ASN A 344 0.25 9.83 -7.69
N GLU A 345 1.51 9.51 -8.05
CA GLU A 345 2.05 9.65 -9.40
C GLU A 345 1.46 8.63 -10.37
N TYR A 346 1.38 7.37 -9.97
CA TYR A 346 0.95 6.29 -10.87
C TYR A 346 -0.53 5.90 -10.75
N GLY A 347 -1.27 6.50 -9.84
CA GLY A 347 -2.70 6.34 -9.71
C GLY A 347 -3.12 5.02 -9.05
N LEU A 348 -3.00 4.92 -7.72
CA LEU A 348 -3.61 3.88 -6.90
C LEU A 348 -4.40 4.54 -5.77
N TYR A 349 -5.62 4.06 -5.51
CA TYR A 349 -6.39 4.46 -4.33
C TYR A 349 -5.79 3.78 -3.10
N LEU A 350 -5.60 4.54 -2.01
CA LEU A 350 -5.04 4.02 -0.77
C LEU A 350 -6.07 4.02 0.36
N VAL A 351 -6.09 2.90 1.07
CA VAL A 351 -6.57 2.81 2.45
C VAL A 351 -5.34 2.84 3.34
N ASP A 352 -5.14 3.96 4.03
CA ASP A 352 -4.00 4.15 4.92
C ASP A 352 -4.37 3.72 6.34
N GLU A 353 -3.58 2.78 6.92
CA GLU A 353 -3.95 2.09 8.14
C GLU A 353 -3.01 2.38 9.28
N ALA A 354 -3.59 2.70 10.44
CA ALA A 354 -2.86 2.94 11.68
C ALA A 354 -2.19 1.64 12.18
N ASN A 355 -0.97 1.78 12.72
CA ASN A 355 -0.19 0.69 13.30
C ASN A 355 -0.78 0.24 14.64
N ILE A 356 -1.99 -0.34 14.58
CA ILE A 356 -2.76 -0.83 15.72
C ILE A 356 -3.27 -2.23 15.40
N GLU A 357 -2.63 -3.23 16.00
CA GLU A 357 -3.10 -4.61 15.98
C GLU A 357 -2.76 -5.30 17.30
N SER A 358 -3.78 -5.92 17.90
CA SER A 358 -3.65 -6.67 19.15
C SER A 358 -4.42 -8.00 19.09
N HIS A 359 -4.19 -8.74 17.99
CA HIS A 359 -4.95 -9.96 17.66
C HIS A 359 -4.88 -10.99 18.79
N GLY A 360 -3.71 -11.23 19.37
CA GLY A 360 -3.53 -12.16 20.49
C GLY A 360 -4.27 -11.77 21.77
N MET A 361 -4.69 -10.50 21.91
CA MET A 361 -5.50 -10.07 23.06
C MET A 361 -6.97 -10.39 22.92
N GLN A 362 -7.50 -10.69 21.74
CA GLN A 362 -8.92 -10.98 21.55
C GLN A 362 -9.35 -12.24 22.30
N ALA A 363 -8.49 -13.25 22.40
CA ALA A 363 -8.70 -14.46 23.15
C ALA A 363 -8.12 -14.43 24.58
N HIS A 364 -7.48 -13.33 24.98
CA HIS A 364 -6.87 -13.20 26.31
C HIS A 364 -7.93 -13.01 27.39
N LYS A 365 -7.67 -13.51 28.62
CA LYS A 365 -8.59 -13.40 29.76
C LYS A 365 -8.98 -11.96 30.10
N ASP A 366 -8.09 -10.98 29.84
CA ASP A 366 -8.34 -9.57 30.12
C ASP A 366 -9.05 -8.85 28.94
N GLY A 367 -9.30 -9.57 27.83
CA GLY A 367 -9.98 -9.05 26.65
C GLY A 367 -9.16 -8.05 25.84
N THR A 368 -9.84 -7.34 24.93
CA THR A 368 -9.20 -6.36 24.05
C THR A 368 -8.64 -5.15 24.80
N LEU A 369 -7.50 -4.65 24.33
CA LEU A 369 -6.87 -3.40 24.81
C LEU A 369 -7.71 -2.15 24.47
N ALA A 370 -8.63 -2.24 23.51
CA ALA A 370 -9.45 -1.13 23.03
C ALA A 370 -10.39 -0.51 24.09
N ASN A 371 -10.56 -1.18 25.25
CA ASN A 371 -11.33 -0.69 26.39
C ASN A 371 -10.48 -0.41 27.64
N ASN A 372 -9.20 -0.73 27.63
CA ASN A 372 -8.31 -0.51 28.76
C ASN A 372 -7.83 0.96 28.78
N PRO A 373 -8.14 1.76 29.83
CA PRO A 373 -7.81 3.18 29.87
C PRO A 373 -6.33 3.50 29.71
N ASP A 374 -5.44 2.60 30.13
CA ASP A 374 -3.98 2.82 30.03
C ASP A 374 -3.51 2.85 28.57
N TRP A 375 -4.32 2.33 27.64
CA TRP A 375 -3.99 2.23 26.22
C TRP A 375 -4.62 3.33 25.35
N GLU A 376 -5.40 4.24 25.91
CA GLU A 376 -6.05 5.32 25.14
C GLU A 376 -5.02 6.20 24.43
N VAL A 377 -3.94 6.59 25.13
CA VAL A 377 -2.88 7.44 24.58
C VAL A 377 -2.11 6.75 23.45
N PRO A 378 -1.61 5.50 23.61
CA PRO A 378 -0.98 4.76 22.53
C PRO A 378 -1.86 4.62 21.27
N PHE A 379 -3.15 4.28 21.41
CA PHE A 379 -4.09 4.22 20.29
C PHE A 379 -4.19 5.57 19.58
N MET A 380 -4.45 6.65 20.35
CA MET A 380 -4.62 7.99 19.78
C MET A 380 -3.34 8.49 19.09
N GLN A 381 -2.16 8.24 19.65
CA GLN A 381 -0.91 8.69 19.06
C GLN A 381 -0.65 8.01 17.72
N ARG A 382 -0.87 6.70 17.59
CA ARG A 382 -0.69 5.94 16.35
C ARG A 382 -1.57 6.48 15.23
N MET A 383 -2.86 6.67 15.50
CA MET A 383 -3.80 7.23 14.54
C MET A 383 -3.50 8.69 14.19
N SER A 384 -3.31 9.54 15.21
CA SER A 384 -3.12 10.96 14.96
C SER A 384 -1.81 11.28 14.24
N ARG A 385 -0.71 10.60 14.57
CA ARG A 385 0.59 10.78 13.89
C ARG A 385 0.52 10.34 12.43
N MET A 386 -0.14 9.23 12.11
CA MET A 386 -0.39 8.80 10.74
C MET A 386 -1.17 9.88 9.96
N VAL A 387 -2.33 10.29 10.45
CA VAL A 387 -3.17 11.29 9.78
C VAL A 387 -2.44 12.63 9.62
N LEU A 388 -1.68 13.08 10.62
CA LEU A 388 -0.89 14.31 10.54
C LEU A 388 0.21 14.23 9.48
N ARG A 389 0.90 13.10 9.36
CA ARG A 389 1.95 12.87 8.36
C ARG A 389 1.37 12.84 6.94
N ASP A 390 0.25 12.11 6.76
CA ASP A 390 -0.18 11.66 5.44
C ASP A 390 -1.38 12.43 4.86
N ARG A 391 -2.00 13.34 5.62
CA ARG A 391 -3.22 14.09 5.22
C ARG A 391 -3.12 14.83 3.89
N ASN A 392 -1.91 15.23 3.47
CA ASN A 392 -1.68 15.96 2.22
C ASN A 392 -1.50 15.04 1.01
N ILE A 393 -1.59 13.71 1.20
CA ILE A 393 -1.48 12.71 0.13
C ILE A 393 -2.81 12.57 -0.60
N THR A 394 -2.79 12.75 -1.91
CA THR A 394 -3.99 12.70 -2.74
C THR A 394 -4.54 11.28 -2.90
N ALA A 395 -3.67 10.29 -3.01
CA ALA A 395 -4.04 8.89 -3.22
C ALA A 395 -4.82 8.26 -2.06
N ILE A 396 -4.66 8.79 -0.84
CA ILE A 396 -5.40 8.29 0.34
C ILE A 396 -6.85 8.72 0.22
N VAL A 397 -7.74 7.73 0.05
CA VAL A 397 -9.19 7.94 -0.08
C VAL A 397 -9.97 7.44 1.13
N THR A 398 -9.34 6.70 2.04
CA THR A 398 -9.93 6.14 3.25
C THR A 398 -8.87 6.07 4.36
N TRP A 399 -9.23 6.45 5.57
CA TRP A 399 -8.46 6.19 6.78
C TRP A 399 -8.92 4.89 7.43
N SER A 400 -7.99 4.03 7.85
CA SER A 400 -8.27 2.83 8.61
C SER A 400 -7.68 2.93 10.01
N MET A 401 -8.49 2.63 11.02
CA MET A 401 -8.12 2.82 12.42
C MET A 401 -7.22 1.70 12.97
N GLY A 402 -6.98 0.65 12.19
CA GLY A 402 -6.17 -0.50 12.58
C GLY A 402 -6.77 -1.81 12.11
N ASN A 403 -6.24 -2.91 12.63
CA ASN A 403 -6.57 -4.28 12.30
C ASN A 403 -6.80 -5.10 13.57
N GLU A 404 -7.61 -6.13 13.52
CA GLU A 404 -7.81 -7.26 14.42
C GLU A 404 -7.51 -7.02 15.92
N SER A 405 -8.07 -5.95 16.47
CA SER A 405 -7.85 -5.54 17.87
C SER A 405 -9.13 -5.63 18.73
N GLY A 406 -10.18 -6.31 18.25
CA GLY A 406 -11.50 -6.25 18.84
C GLY A 406 -12.14 -4.86 18.66
N TYR A 407 -13.22 -4.57 19.38
CA TYR A 407 -13.87 -3.26 19.31
C TYR A 407 -14.08 -2.68 20.70
N GLY A 408 -13.88 -1.37 20.85
CA GLY A 408 -14.04 -0.70 22.11
C GLY A 408 -14.00 0.82 21.99
N LYS A 409 -14.07 1.46 23.17
CA LYS A 409 -14.18 2.92 23.30
C LYS A 409 -13.04 3.68 22.59
N HIS A 410 -11.82 3.12 22.56
CA HIS A 410 -10.71 3.82 21.92
C HIS A 410 -10.95 3.98 20.42
N PHE A 411 -11.47 2.96 19.72
CA PHE A 411 -11.83 3.10 18.30
C PHE A 411 -12.93 4.14 18.06
N GLU A 412 -13.90 4.29 18.97
CA GLU A 412 -14.90 5.37 18.87
C GLU A 412 -14.24 6.73 19.01
N THR A 413 -13.28 6.88 19.94
CA THR A 413 -12.51 8.12 20.14
C THR A 413 -11.66 8.43 18.91
N LEU A 414 -10.99 7.44 18.32
CA LEU A 414 -10.21 7.59 17.07
C LEU A 414 -11.10 8.07 15.91
N TYR A 415 -12.26 7.45 15.73
CA TYR A 415 -13.22 7.85 14.71
C TYR A 415 -13.64 9.30 14.87
N ASP A 416 -14.12 9.69 16.06
CA ASP A 416 -14.61 11.05 16.33
C ASP A 416 -13.50 12.09 16.13
N TRP A 417 -12.28 11.80 16.58
CA TRP A 417 -11.13 12.69 16.37
C TRP A 417 -10.80 12.83 14.89
N THR A 418 -10.71 11.71 14.16
CA THR A 418 -10.33 11.72 12.73
C THR A 418 -11.35 12.45 11.89
N LYS A 419 -12.66 12.19 12.09
CA LYS A 419 -13.75 12.88 11.38
C LYS A 419 -13.76 14.39 11.65
N LYS A 420 -13.43 14.80 12.87
CA LYS A 420 -13.31 16.21 13.22
C LYS A 420 -12.07 16.86 12.59
N PHE A 421 -10.94 16.15 12.55
CA PHE A 421 -9.68 16.69 12.06
C PHE A 421 -9.61 16.70 10.52
N ASP A 422 -10.02 15.60 9.89
CA ASP A 422 -10.12 15.45 8.42
C ASP A 422 -11.51 14.96 8.00
N PRO A 423 -12.48 15.88 7.79
CA PRO A 423 -13.81 15.51 7.32
C PRO A 423 -13.84 15.14 5.82
N THR A 424 -12.72 15.22 5.11
CA THR A 424 -12.67 15.06 3.65
C THR A 424 -12.57 13.59 3.21
N ARG A 425 -12.36 12.67 4.15
CA ARG A 425 -12.22 11.23 3.88
C ARG A 425 -13.09 10.40 4.82
N PRO A 426 -13.61 9.25 4.36
CA PRO A 426 -14.22 8.26 5.24
C PRO A 426 -13.19 7.59 6.15
N VAL A 427 -13.69 7.06 7.26
CA VAL A 427 -12.92 6.29 8.24
C VAL A 427 -13.53 4.90 8.33
N GLN A 428 -12.69 3.86 8.33
CA GLN A 428 -13.12 2.46 8.46
C GLN A 428 -12.44 1.75 9.61
N TYR A 429 -13.12 0.72 10.12
CA TYR A 429 -12.59 -0.31 11.00
C TYR A 429 -13.47 -1.56 10.94
N GLU A 430 -12.85 -2.75 10.85
CA GLU A 430 -13.55 -4.02 10.64
C GLU A 430 -14.11 -4.63 11.93
N GLY A 431 -13.39 -4.43 13.08
CA GLY A 431 -13.59 -5.21 14.31
C GLY A 431 -14.92 -5.00 15.04
N GLY A 432 -15.68 -3.96 14.72
CA GLY A 432 -17.00 -3.72 15.32
C GLY A 432 -18.17 -4.17 14.46
N GLY A 433 -17.92 -4.68 13.26
CA GLY A 433 -18.97 -5.14 12.36
C GLY A 433 -20.02 -4.06 12.07
N TYR A 434 -21.30 -4.41 12.22
CA TYR A 434 -22.41 -3.46 12.01
C TYR A 434 -22.55 -2.42 13.13
N ASP A 435 -22.03 -2.68 14.31
CA ASP A 435 -22.15 -1.79 15.49
C ASP A 435 -21.00 -0.75 15.57
N ALA A 436 -19.95 -0.91 14.76
CA ALA A 436 -18.80 -0.01 14.76
C ALA A 436 -19.14 1.39 14.29
N LYS A 437 -18.53 2.40 14.90
CA LYS A 437 -18.38 3.72 14.31
C LYS A 437 -17.41 3.60 13.13
N SER A 438 -17.95 3.44 11.93
CA SER A 438 -17.23 3.28 10.67
C SER A 438 -18.10 3.79 9.54
N ASP A 439 -17.53 4.56 8.62
CA ASP A 439 -18.24 5.06 7.42
C ASP A 439 -18.45 3.95 6.38
N ILE A 440 -17.66 2.88 6.47
CA ILE A 440 -17.66 1.75 5.54
C ILE A 440 -17.87 0.47 6.34
N TYR A 441 -18.73 -0.42 5.88
CA TYR A 441 -18.78 -1.78 6.36
C TYR A 441 -17.71 -2.60 5.64
N CYS A 442 -16.65 -2.99 6.35
CA CYS A 442 -15.45 -3.59 5.76
C CYS A 442 -15.09 -4.95 6.40
N PRO A 443 -15.96 -5.98 6.28
CA PRO A 443 -15.71 -7.27 6.89
C PRO A 443 -14.57 -8.02 6.21
N MET A 444 -13.92 -8.93 6.98
CA MET A 444 -12.96 -9.89 6.46
C MET A 444 -13.66 -11.15 5.96
N TYR A 445 -13.21 -11.68 4.83
CA TYR A 445 -13.57 -12.99 4.26
C TYR A 445 -15.07 -13.27 4.18
N ALA A 446 -15.90 -12.21 4.07
CA ALA A 446 -17.34 -12.36 3.90
C ALA A 446 -17.63 -13.15 2.62
N ARG A 447 -18.45 -14.20 2.72
CA ARG A 447 -18.81 -15.07 1.59
C ARG A 447 -19.82 -14.39 0.67
N VAL A 448 -19.95 -14.86 -0.56
CA VAL A 448 -20.88 -14.32 -1.59
C VAL A 448 -22.31 -14.15 -1.08
N TRP A 449 -22.82 -15.11 -0.24
CA TRP A 449 -24.13 -14.98 0.38
C TRP A 449 -24.20 -13.81 1.39
N ALA A 450 -23.10 -13.50 2.07
CA ALA A 450 -23.05 -12.38 3.02
C ALA A 450 -23.08 -11.03 2.30
N LEU A 451 -22.49 -10.92 1.12
CA LEU A 451 -22.61 -9.73 0.26
C LEU A 451 -24.10 -9.48 -0.10
N ARG A 452 -24.80 -10.52 -0.54
CA ARG A 452 -26.24 -10.45 -0.82
C ARG A 452 -27.07 -10.10 0.40
N ARG A 453 -26.70 -10.63 1.57
CA ARG A 453 -27.34 -10.30 2.85
C ARG A 453 -27.19 -8.82 3.18
N HIS A 454 -26.00 -8.25 3.03
CA HIS A 454 -25.73 -6.82 3.28
C HIS A 454 -26.67 -5.92 2.45
N VAL A 455 -26.78 -6.17 1.14
CA VAL A 455 -27.70 -5.43 0.26
C VAL A 455 -29.15 -5.49 0.77
N ASN A 456 -29.58 -6.63 1.29
CA ASN A 456 -30.95 -6.82 1.79
C ASN A 456 -31.18 -6.17 3.17
N GLN A 457 -30.14 -5.97 3.98
CA GLN A 457 -30.24 -5.34 5.30
C GLN A 457 -30.44 -3.82 5.25
N ARG A 458 -30.27 -3.21 4.06
CA ARG A 458 -30.39 -1.75 3.85
C ARG A 458 -29.50 -0.92 4.78
N ASP A 459 -28.30 -1.43 5.10
CA ASP A 459 -27.27 -0.61 5.76
C ASP A 459 -27.01 0.64 4.88
N ALA A 460 -26.89 1.79 5.50
CA ALA A 460 -26.64 3.05 4.80
C ALA A 460 -25.19 3.18 4.32
N ARG A 461 -24.30 2.25 4.73
CA ARG A 461 -22.87 2.22 4.40
C ARG A 461 -22.60 1.34 3.19
N PRO A 462 -21.59 1.69 2.35
CA PRO A 462 -21.08 0.75 1.36
C PRO A 462 -20.40 -0.43 2.06
N MET A 463 -20.38 -1.58 1.37
CA MET A 463 -19.55 -2.71 1.76
C MET A 463 -18.31 -2.75 0.86
N ILE A 464 -17.14 -2.63 1.47
CA ILE A 464 -15.83 -2.76 0.82
C ILE A 464 -15.02 -3.73 1.68
N LEU A 465 -14.74 -4.93 1.15
CA LEU A 465 -14.06 -5.97 1.90
C LEU A 465 -12.63 -5.52 2.22
N CYS A 466 -12.25 -5.38 3.50
CA CYS A 466 -10.87 -5.05 3.82
C CYS A 466 -9.94 -6.23 3.52
N GLU A 467 -10.45 -7.47 3.64
CA GLU A 467 -9.75 -8.70 3.25
C GLU A 467 -10.72 -9.71 2.64
N TYR A 468 -10.30 -10.35 1.53
CA TYR A 468 -11.03 -11.48 0.95
C TYR A 468 -10.11 -12.28 0.01
N ALA A 469 -10.62 -13.39 -0.52
CA ALA A 469 -9.94 -14.20 -1.54
C ALA A 469 -8.49 -14.56 -1.15
N HIS A 470 -8.30 -15.11 0.07
CA HIS A 470 -7.01 -15.47 0.63
C HIS A 470 -6.20 -16.35 -0.35
N ALA A 471 -5.05 -15.86 -0.83
CA ALA A 471 -4.33 -16.40 -1.98
C ALA A 471 -3.27 -17.47 -1.62
N MET A 472 -3.36 -18.09 -0.45
CA MET A 472 -2.42 -19.12 0.01
C MET A 472 -2.56 -20.42 -0.79
N GLY A 473 -1.45 -20.94 -1.29
CA GLY A 473 -1.40 -22.23 -1.99
C GLY A 473 -2.21 -22.23 -3.29
N ASN A 474 -3.08 -23.19 -3.46
CA ASN A 474 -4.01 -23.30 -4.59
C ASN A 474 -5.42 -22.90 -4.15
N SER A 475 -5.56 -21.68 -3.68
CA SER A 475 -6.82 -21.09 -3.21
C SER A 475 -7.32 -20.00 -4.16
N GLU A 476 -8.12 -19.05 -3.66
CA GLU A 476 -8.72 -17.95 -4.43
C GLU A 476 -9.79 -18.40 -5.44
N GLY A 477 -10.42 -19.52 -5.18
CA GLY A 477 -11.57 -19.97 -5.98
C GLY A 477 -12.76 -19.03 -5.85
N ASN A 478 -13.63 -19.02 -6.89
CA ASN A 478 -14.88 -18.27 -6.93
C ASN A 478 -14.72 -16.73 -6.98
N LEU A 479 -13.58 -16.20 -7.40
CA LEU A 479 -13.38 -14.75 -7.51
C LEU A 479 -14.42 -14.12 -8.46
N GLN A 480 -14.72 -14.77 -9.60
CA GLN A 480 -15.75 -14.31 -10.52
C GLN A 480 -17.14 -14.25 -9.85
N ASP A 481 -17.52 -15.22 -9.02
CA ASP A 481 -18.81 -15.22 -8.32
C ASP A 481 -18.98 -14.03 -7.37
N TYR A 482 -17.90 -13.60 -6.72
CA TYR A 482 -17.87 -12.36 -5.93
C TYR A 482 -18.13 -11.15 -6.83
N TRP A 483 -17.42 -11.05 -7.96
CA TRP A 483 -17.50 -9.88 -8.84
C TRP A 483 -18.81 -9.81 -9.61
N ASP A 484 -19.45 -10.93 -9.93
CA ASP A 484 -20.80 -10.96 -10.48
C ASP A 484 -21.85 -10.33 -9.54
N VAL A 485 -21.63 -10.48 -8.23
CA VAL A 485 -22.51 -9.87 -7.21
C VAL A 485 -22.08 -8.41 -6.95
N ILE A 486 -20.80 -8.12 -6.87
CA ILE A 486 -20.27 -6.77 -6.63
C ILE A 486 -20.70 -5.82 -7.75
N GLU A 487 -20.51 -6.21 -9.02
CA GLU A 487 -20.88 -5.37 -10.17
C GLU A 487 -22.42 -5.18 -10.32
N LYS A 488 -23.20 -6.01 -9.67
CA LYS A 488 -24.67 -5.95 -9.74
C LYS A 488 -25.28 -4.93 -8.77
N TYR A 489 -24.65 -4.69 -7.62
CA TYR A 489 -25.23 -3.88 -6.56
C TYR A 489 -24.33 -2.69 -6.20
N PRO A 490 -24.77 -1.44 -6.41
CA PRO A 490 -23.95 -0.24 -6.22
C PRO A 490 -23.35 -0.06 -4.81
N SER A 491 -23.99 -0.59 -3.77
CA SER A 491 -23.48 -0.54 -2.41
C SER A 491 -22.35 -1.54 -2.13
N LEU A 492 -22.06 -2.44 -3.07
CA LEU A 492 -20.91 -3.34 -3.01
C LEU A 492 -19.80 -2.76 -3.88
N GLN A 493 -18.70 -2.31 -3.30
CA GLN A 493 -17.67 -1.60 -4.05
C GLN A 493 -16.33 -2.33 -4.12
N GLY A 494 -16.34 -3.65 -4.04
CA GLY A 494 -15.12 -4.47 -4.18
C GLY A 494 -14.44 -4.74 -2.86
N GLY A 495 -13.12 -4.71 -2.85
CA GLY A 495 -12.31 -5.00 -1.66
C GLY A 495 -10.84 -5.25 -1.99
N HIS A 496 -10.10 -5.71 -0.97
CA HIS A 496 -8.66 -5.90 -1.02
C HIS A 496 -8.32 -7.39 -0.80
N ILE A 497 -7.74 -8.04 -1.81
CA ILE A 497 -7.33 -9.46 -1.74
C ILE A 497 -6.23 -9.60 -0.68
N TRP A 498 -6.27 -10.65 0.11
CA TRP A 498 -5.19 -11.03 1.02
C TRP A 498 -4.30 -12.09 0.35
N ASP A 499 -2.99 -11.84 0.05
CA ASP A 499 -2.38 -10.52 -0.01
C ASP A 499 -1.52 -10.37 -1.29
N TRP A 500 -0.68 -9.35 -1.37
CA TRP A 500 0.08 -9.04 -2.59
C TRP A 500 1.23 -10.00 -2.84
N VAL A 501 2.09 -10.24 -1.84
CA VAL A 501 3.36 -10.94 -2.04
C VAL A 501 3.59 -11.99 -0.96
N ASP A 502 4.00 -13.19 -1.35
CA ASP A 502 4.50 -14.18 -0.40
C ASP A 502 5.59 -13.56 0.48
N GLN A 503 5.51 -13.75 1.79
CA GLN A 503 6.49 -13.20 2.73
C GLN A 503 7.62 -14.21 3.03
N GLY A 504 7.98 -15.03 2.04
CA GLY A 504 9.08 -15.96 2.13
C GLY A 504 10.44 -15.28 2.14
N LEU A 505 11.38 -15.80 2.94
CA LEU A 505 12.75 -15.33 3.01
C LEU A 505 13.68 -16.24 2.19
N TYR A 506 14.67 -15.63 1.53
CA TYR A 506 15.66 -16.37 0.76
C TYR A 506 16.54 -17.21 1.68
N ALA A 507 16.54 -18.54 1.47
CA ALA A 507 17.38 -19.44 2.23
C ALA A 507 18.00 -20.53 1.33
N LYS A 508 19.02 -21.20 1.85
CA LYS A 508 19.66 -22.34 1.22
C LYS A 508 19.71 -23.51 2.17
N THR A 509 19.45 -24.69 1.64
CA THR A 509 19.68 -25.97 2.35
C THR A 509 21.18 -26.19 2.57
N PRO A 510 21.60 -27.11 3.46
CA PRO A 510 23.01 -27.42 3.68
C PRO A 510 23.75 -27.89 2.42
N ASP A 511 23.07 -28.50 1.45
CA ASP A 511 23.59 -28.89 0.14
C ASP A 511 23.55 -27.76 -0.91
N GLY A 512 23.18 -26.53 -0.50
CA GLY A 512 23.25 -25.32 -1.29
C GLY A 512 22.05 -25.06 -2.21
N LYS A 513 20.97 -25.86 -2.13
CA LYS A 513 19.75 -25.63 -2.90
C LYS A 513 18.96 -24.47 -2.32
N PHE A 514 18.46 -23.63 -3.20
CA PHE A 514 17.57 -22.52 -2.86
C PHE A 514 16.18 -23.01 -2.44
N TYR A 515 15.59 -22.32 -1.45
CA TYR A 515 14.17 -22.43 -1.09
C TYR A 515 13.67 -21.12 -0.44
N TRP A 516 12.36 -20.93 -0.43
CA TRP A 516 11.71 -19.88 0.34
C TRP A 516 11.46 -20.35 1.76
N ALA A 517 12.20 -19.79 2.72
CA ALA A 517 11.99 -20.08 4.13
C ALA A 517 10.72 -19.38 4.64
N TYR A 518 10.00 -20.05 5.52
CA TYR A 518 8.83 -19.55 6.20
C TYR A 518 8.97 -19.72 7.73
N GLY A 519 7.90 -19.44 8.48
CA GLY A 519 7.93 -19.48 9.94
C GLY A 519 8.49 -20.80 10.51
N GLY A 520 9.47 -20.68 11.41
CA GLY A 520 10.17 -21.80 12.05
C GLY A 520 11.43 -22.30 11.33
N ASP A 521 11.60 -22.04 10.04
CA ASP A 521 12.75 -22.54 9.27
C ASP A 521 14.09 -21.91 9.68
N LEU A 522 14.06 -20.63 10.10
CA LEU A 522 15.26 -19.85 10.41
C LEU A 522 15.47 -19.66 11.94
N ALA A 523 14.60 -20.23 12.76
CA ALA A 523 14.63 -20.09 14.20
C ALA A 523 14.95 -21.41 14.90
N PRO A 524 15.49 -21.39 16.14
CA PRO A 524 15.70 -22.58 16.95
C PRO A 524 14.41 -23.37 17.17
N LYS A 525 14.53 -24.71 17.27
CA LYS A 525 13.37 -25.57 17.54
C LYS A 525 12.68 -25.15 18.85
N GLY A 526 11.36 -24.98 18.78
CA GLY A 526 10.52 -24.54 19.91
C GLY A 526 10.25 -23.05 19.96
N THR A 527 10.82 -22.27 19.04
CA THR A 527 10.41 -20.86 18.81
C THR A 527 8.95 -20.82 18.32
N PRO A 528 8.11 -19.90 18.83
CA PRO A 528 6.75 -19.71 18.33
C PRO A 528 6.72 -19.53 16.80
N SER A 529 5.77 -20.16 16.12
CA SER A 529 5.69 -20.10 14.66
C SER A 529 4.29 -20.43 14.16
N SER A 530 3.82 -19.66 13.19
CA SER A 530 2.63 -19.95 12.38
C SER A 530 2.99 -20.63 11.04
N ALA A 531 4.17 -21.25 10.96
CA ALA A 531 4.66 -22.06 9.83
C ALA A 531 4.56 -21.31 8.48
N ASN A 532 4.00 -21.95 7.45
CA ASN A 532 3.92 -21.42 6.09
C ASN A 532 2.72 -20.47 5.86
N PHE A 533 2.06 -19.99 6.90
CA PHE A 533 0.89 -19.12 6.76
C PHE A 533 1.25 -17.77 6.10
N CYS A 534 2.51 -17.34 6.19
CA CYS A 534 3.06 -16.17 5.48
C CYS A 534 3.19 -16.32 3.95
N MET A 535 2.90 -17.52 3.39
CA MET A 535 3.02 -17.78 1.95
C MET A 535 1.66 -17.61 1.24
N ASN A 536 1.07 -16.44 1.37
CA ASN A 536 -0.32 -16.14 1.01
C ASN A 536 -0.45 -15.06 -0.09
N GLY A 537 0.65 -14.71 -0.78
CA GLY A 537 0.66 -13.69 -1.81
C GLY A 537 0.10 -14.13 -3.17
N LEU A 538 -0.44 -13.16 -3.93
CA LEU A 538 -0.79 -13.30 -5.36
C LEU A 538 0.44 -13.55 -6.25
N ILE A 539 1.60 -13.12 -5.78
CA ILE A 539 2.91 -13.32 -6.44
C ILE A 539 3.92 -13.83 -5.43
N ALA A 540 4.98 -14.46 -5.91
CA ALA A 540 6.05 -14.95 -5.06
C ALA A 540 6.89 -13.82 -4.46
N ALA A 541 7.68 -14.13 -3.43
CA ALA A 541 8.50 -13.16 -2.70
C ALA A 541 9.45 -12.35 -3.60
N ASP A 542 9.95 -12.93 -4.68
CA ASP A 542 10.79 -12.28 -5.69
C ASP A 542 10.01 -11.60 -6.83
N ARG A 543 8.68 -11.49 -6.69
CA ARG A 543 7.74 -10.95 -7.68
C ARG A 543 7.53 -11.83 -8.91
N THR A 544 7.96 -13.10 -8.88
CA THR A 544 7.55 -14.09 -9.89
C THR A 544 6.04 -14.30 -9.83
N LEU A 545 5.40 -14.35 -11.00
CA LEU A 545 3.96 -14.47 -11.11
C LEU A 545 3.49 -15.88 -10.71
N LYS A 546 2.47 -15.95 -9.86
CA LYS A 546 1.77 -17.19 -9.51
C LYS A 546 0.50 -17.33 -10.38
N PRO A 547 -0.07 -18.54 -10.53
CA PRO A 547 -1.21 -18.76 -11.41
C PRO A 547 -2.42 -17.85 -11.12
N HIS A 548 -2.76 -17.64 -9.86
CA HIS A 548 -3.98 -16.89 -9.49
C HIS A 548 -3.94 -15.39 -9.85
N ILE A 549 -2.77 -14.75 -10.00
CA ILE A 549 -2.72 -13.37 -10.46
C ILE A 549 -3.33 -13.20 -11.88
N HIS A 550 -3.30 -14.26 -12.71
CA HIS A 550 -3.92 -14.25 -14.02
C HIS A 550 -5.44 -14.29 -13.94
N GLU A 551 -6.02 -15.04 -12.97
CA GLU A 551 -7.44 -15.02 -12.66
C GLU A 551 -7.87 -13.63 -12.18
N VAL A 552 -7.10 -13.02 -11.26
CA VAL A 552 -7.34 -11.64 -10.80
C VAL A 552 -7.36 -10.67 -11.98
N LYS A 553 -6.37 -10.75 -12.87
CA LYS A 553 -6.32 -9.91 -14.07
C LYS A 553 -7.60 -10.03 -14.92
N LYS A 554 -8.07 -11.26 -15.10
CA LYS A 554 -9.28 -11.56 -15.90
C LYS A 554 -10.52 -10.98 -15.25
N VAL A 555 -10.72 -11.23 -13.97
CA VAL A 555 -11.90 -10.76 -13.23
C VAL A 555 -11.90 -9.24 -13.08
N TYR A 556 -10.73 -8.62 -12.87
CA TYR A 556 -10.57 -7.18 -12.67
C TYR A 556 -10.52 -6.35 -13.95
N GLN A 557 -10.51 -6.97 -15.13
CA GLN A 557 -10.41 -6.22 -16.39
C GLN A 557 -11.53 -5.19 -16.57
N ASN A 558 -11.17 -4.05 -17.18
CA ASN A 558 -12.08 -2.91 -17.34
C ASN A 558 -12.77 -2.85 -18.71
N ILE A 559 -12.61 -3.88 -19.55
CA ILE A 559 -13.23 -3.97 -20.86
C ILE A 559 -13.83 -5.36 -21.01
N ALA A 560 -15.12 -5.43 -21.36
CA ALA A 560 -15.77 -6.69 -21.67
C ALA A 560 -16.12 -6.76 -23.17
N PHE A 561 -16.08 -7.98 -23.70
CA PHE A 561 -16.35 -8.29 -25.10
C PHE A 561 -17.51 -9.28 -25.18
N SER A 562 -18.42 -9.09 -26.14
CA SER A 562 -19.46 -10.02 -26.48
C SER A 562 -19.58 -10.13 -28.00
N LEU A 563 -19.53 -11.34 -28.54
CA LEU A 563 -19.81 -11.57 -29.94
C LEU A 563 -21.33 -11.59 -30.15
N LEU A 564 -21.86 -10.65 -30.92
CA LEU A 564 -23.29 -10.59 -31.21
C LEU A 564 -23.66 -11.39 -32.47
N ASP A 565 -22.86 -11.26 -33.53
CA ASP A 565 -23.05 -11.97 -34.78
C ASP A 565 -21.71 -12.17 -35.49
N TYR A 566 -21.33 -13.44 -35.72
CA TYR A 566 -20.11 -13.78 -36.43
C TYR A 566 -20.16 -13.43 -37.91
N HIS A 567 -21.27 -13.72 -38.58
CA HIS A 567 -21.40 -13.56 -40.03
C HIS A 567 -21.49 -12.09 -40.44
N GLU A 568 -22.23 -11.31 -39.65
CA GLU A 568 -22.36 -9.87 -39.86
C GLU A 568 -21.19 -9.07 -39.26
N GLY A 569 -20.33 -9.71 -38.43
CA GLY A 569 -19.16 -9.11 -37.82
C GLY A 569 -19.47 -8.14 -36.67
N TRP A 570 -20.59 -8.35 -35.95
CA TRP A 570 -20.95 -7.49 -34.83
C TRP A 570 -20.37 -7.95 -33.52
N VAL A 571 -19.60 -7.04 -32.89
CA VAL A 571 -19.03 -7.19 -31.55
C VAL A 571 -19.55 -6.08 -30.64
N GLU A 572 -19.98 -6.44 -29.45
CA GLU A 572 -20.32 -5.47 -28.40
C GLU A 572 -19.16 -5.32 -27.45
N LEU A 573 -18.79 -4.08 -27.16
CA LEU A 573 -17.80 -3.71 -26.12
C LEU A 573 -18.52 -2.99 -25.00
N ARG A 574 -18.18 -3.33 -23.75
CA ARG A 574 -18.57 -2.60 -22.54
C ARG A 574 -17.33 -1.97 -21.91
N ASN A 575 -17.34 -0.66 -21.79
CA ASN A 575 -16.34 0.09 -21.03
C ASN A 575 -16.70 0.06 -19.54
N LYS A 576 -15.88 -0.58 -18.73
CA LYS A 576 -16.03 -0.68 -17.28
C LYS A 576 -15.12 0.31 -16.52
N TYR A 577 -14.28 1.08 -17.24
CA TYR A 577 -13.56 2.21 -16.64
C TYR A 577 -14.54 3.27 -16.15
N PHE A 578 -14.11 4.02 -15.15
CA PHE A 578 -14.92 5.09 -14.54
C PHE A 578 -14.59 6.47 -15.10
N PHE A 579 -13.37 6.65 -15.65
CA PHE A 579 -12.86 7.94 -16.14
C PHE A 579 -12.20 7.86 -17.51
N THR A 580 -11.81 6.68 -17.99
CA THR A 580 -11.02 6.48 -19.22
C THR A 580 -11.92 6.09 -20.40
N ASP A 581 -11.76 6.78 -21.55
CA ASP A 581 -12.41 6.41 -22.83
C ASP A 581 -11.66 5.26 -23.50
N LEU A 582 -12.37 4.41 -24.25
CA LEU A 582 -11.74 3.30 -24.97
C LEU A 582 -10.95 3.72 -26.22
N SER A 583 -10.95 4.99 -26.61
CA SER A 583 -10.10 5.51 -27.68
C SER A 583 -8.60 5.37 -27.44
N ASP A 584 -8.20 5.15 -26.17
CA ASP A 584 -6.79 4.94 -25.77
C ASP A 584 -6.30 3.49 -25.97
N PHE A 585 -7.16 2.61 -26.53
CA PHE A 585 -6.85 1.19 -26.71
C PHE A 585 -6.88 0.76 -28.17
N ASN A 586 -6.03 -0.22 -28.52
CA ASN A 586 -6.10 -1.02 -29.73
C ASN A 586 -6.90 -2.29 -29.46
N PHE A 587 -7.82 -2.61 -30.36
CA PHE A 587 -8.64 -3.81 -30.27
C PHE A 587 -8.29 -4.77 -31.42
N THR A 588 -7.91 -6.01 -31.05
CA THR A 588 -7.54 -7.05 -32.01
C THR A 588 -8.30 -8.32 -31.73
N TRP A 589 -8.43 -9.18 -32.75
CA TRP A 589 -8.98 -10.50 -32.58
C TRP A 589 -8.13 -11.57 -33.30
N LYS A 590 -8.23 -12.81 -32.82
CA LYS A 590 -7.65 -14.01 -33.42
C LYS A 590 -8.71 -15.08 -33.53
N LEU A 591 -8.81 -15.71 -34.69
CA LEU A 591 -9.59 -16.92 -34.90
C LEU A 591 -8.66 -18.11 -34.81
N GLU A 592 -8.99 -19.09 -34.00
CA GLU A 592 -8.23 -20.30 -33.78
C GLU A 592 -9.09 -21.55 -33.96
N GLY A 593 -8.50 -22.63 -34.49
CA GLY A 593 -9.10 -23.97 -34.55
C GLY A 593 -8.20 -24.98 -33.86
N ASN A 594 -8.66 -25.61 -32.76
CA ASN A 594 -7.86 -26.50 -31.91
C ASN A 594 -6.48 -25.92 -31.55
N GLY A 595 -6.41 -24.59 -31.29
CA GLY A 595 -5.18 -23.87 -30.95
C GLY A 595 -4.33 -23.43 -32.16
N GLU A 596 -4.66 -23.82 -33.39
CA GLU A 596 -3.99 -23.32 -34.58
C GLU A 596 -4.57 -21.96 -35.00
N LEU A 597 -3.72 -20.97 -35.24
CA LEU A 597 -4.11 -19.66 -35.71
C LEU A 597 -4.61 -19.73 -37.18
N LEU A 598 -5.86 -19.34 -37.42
CA LEU A 598 -6.46 -19.33 -38.73
C LEU A 598 -6.52 -17.92 -39.34
N ALA A 599 -6.80 -16.91 -38.54
CA ALA A 599 -6.89 -15.53 -39.01
C ALA A 599 -6.72 -14.53 -37.84
N THR A 600 -6.40 -13.29 -38.19
CA THR A 600 -6.33 -12.15 -37.26
C THR A 600 -6.98 -10.92 -37.89
N GLY A 601 -7.40 -9.99 -37.05
CA GLY A 601 -7.88 -8.69 -37.48
C GLY A 601 -8.02 -7.69 -36.35
N THR A 602 -8.61 -6.53 -36.69
CA THR A 602 -8.79 -5.39 -35.78
C THR A 602 -10.28 -5.03 -35.67
N ILE A 603 -10.61 -4.35 -34.56
CA ILE A 603 -11.89 -3.62 -34.44
C ILE A 603 -11.46 -2.15 -34.39
N ASP A 604 -11.73 -1.43 -35.49
CA ASP A 604 -11.24 -0.08 -35.70
C ASP A 604 -12.21 0.98 -35.18
N ASN A 605 -11.72 2.21 -34.99
CA ASN A 605 -12.51 3.39 -34.63
C ASN A 605 -13.33 3.22 -33.34
N VAL A 606 -12.77 2.49 -32.35
CA VAL A 606 -13.41 2.36 -31.06
C VAL A 606 -13.19 3.65 -30.27
N SER A 607 -14.28 4.32 -29.92
CA SER A 607 -14.36 5.37 -28.91
C SER A 607 -15.65 5.10 -28.13
N LEU A 608 -15.52 4.93 -26.84
CA LEU A 608 -16.63 4.57 -25.96
C LEU A 608 -16.38 5.18 -24.57
N ALA A 609 -17.23 6.10 -24.20
CA ALA A 609 -17.12 6.80 -22.94
C ALA A 609 -17.19 5.84 -21.72
N PRO A 610 -16.67 6.25 -20.55
CA PRO A 610 -16.73 5.46 -19.33
C PRO A 610 -18.14 4.93 -19.04
N GLN A 611 -18.24 3.68 -18.58
CA GLN A 611 -19.47 2.98 -18.19
C GLN A 611 -20.49 2.77 -19.32
N GLN A 612 -20.13 3.03 -20.59
CA GLN A 612 -21.01 2.84 -21.74
C GLN A 612 -20.82 1.46 -22.41
N THR A 613 -21.83 1.03 -23.16
CA THR A 613 -21.82 -0.14 -24.03
C THR A 613 -22.04 0.30 -25.46
N GLY A 614 -21.27 -0.25 -26.40
CA GLY A 614 -21.35 0.09 -27.82
C GLY A 614 -21.13 -1.11 -28.72
N LYS A 615 -21.71 -1.04 -29.93
CA LYS A 615 -21.57 -2.09 -30.95
C LYS A 615 -20.64 -1.61 -32.06
N PHE A 616 -19.69 -2.48 -32.40
CA PHE A 616 -18.65 -2.20 -33.39
C PHE A 616 -18.65 -3.29 -34.44
N LYS A 617 -18.37 -2.91 -35.68
CA LYS A 617 -18.36 -3.83 -36.83
C LYS A 617 -16.90 -4.15 -37.20
N THR A 618 -16.62 -5.45 -37.40
CA THR A 618 -15.38 -5.96 -37.99
C THR A 618 -15.73 -7.05 -39.01
N SER A 619 -14.75 -7.57 -39.71
CA SER A 619 -14.97 -8.65 -40.68
C SER A 619 -14.28 -9.92 -40.25
N PHE A 620 -15.02 -10.99 -40.05
CA PHE A 620 -14.47 -12.31 -39.78
C PHE A 620 -14.43 -13.14 -41.08
N PRO A 621 -13.41 -14.00 -41.29
CA PRO A 621 -13.33 -14.87 -42.46
C PRO A 621 -14.38 -15.98 -42.39
N ALA A 622 -14.81 -16.47 -43.54
CA ALA A 622 -15.63 -17.68 -43.59
C ALA A 622 -14.82 -18.89 -43.09
N ILE A 623 -15.43 -19.70 -42.23
CA ILE A 623 -14.79 -20.90 -41.67
C ILE A 623 -15.19 -22.11 -42.54
N GLN A 624 -14.17 -22.83 -43.06
CA GLN A 624 -14.37 -24.16 -43.61
C GLN A 624 -14.31 -25.14 -42.42
N VAL A 625 -15.48 -25.58 -41.96
CA VAL A 625 -15.61 -26.47 -40.82
C VAL A 625 -14.96 -27.83 -41.11
N LYS A 626 -13.98 -28.22 -40.27
CA LYS A 626 -13.33 -29.52 -40.36
C LYS A 626 -13.83 -30.45 -39.25
N PRO A 627 -14.01 -31.73 -39.52
CA PRO A 627 -14.41 -32.71 -38.49
C PRO A 627 -13.46 -32.71 -37.29
N GLY A 628 -14.00 -32.67 -36.07
CA GLY A 628 -13.21 -32.74 -34.82
C GLY A 628 -12.51 -31.46 -34.44
N VAL A 629 -12.76 -30.33 -35.14
CA VAL A 629 -12.13 -29.03 -34.80
C VAL A 629 -13.11 -28.14 -34.08
N GLU A 630 -12.71 -27.65 -32.91
CA GLU A 630 -13.41 -26.59 -32.18
C GLU A 630 -12.81 -25.23 -32.55
N TYR A 631 -13.68 -24.25 -32.79
CA TYR A 631 -13.26 -22.91 -33.22
C TYR A 631 -13.51 -21.89 -32.12
N PHE A 632 -12.50 -21.05 -31.88
CA PHE A 632 -12.57 -19.98 -30.89
C PHE A 632 -12.18 -18.64 -31.48
N LEU A 633 -12.90 -17.62 -31.09
CA LEU A 633 -12.56 -16.22 -31.38
C LEU A 633 -12.04 -15.55 -30.11
N ASN A 634 -10.78 -15.13 -30.12
CA ASN A 634 -10.11 -14.49 -29.01
C ASN A 634 -10.02 -12.98 -29.29
N PHE A 635 -10.54 -12.16 -28.39
CA PHE A 635 -10.46 -10.70 -28.42
C PHE A 635 -9.41 -10.19 -27.46
N TYR A 636 -8.75 -9.08 -27.80
CA TYR A 636 -7.75 -8.43 -26.97
C TYR A 636 -7.88 -6.92 -27.01
N ALA A 637 -7.69 -6.26 -25.85
CA ALA A 637 -7.49 -4.82 -25.76
C ALA A 637 -6.11 -4.52 -25.19
N SER A 638 -5.35 -3.66 -25.86
CA SER A 638 -4.01 -3.24 -25.47
C SER A 638 -3.86 -1.72 -25.56
N LEU A 639 -2.98 -1.15 -24.73
CA LEU A 639 -2.70 0.28 -24.75
C LEU A 639 -2.15 0.74 -26.13
N LYS A 640 -2.64 1.87 -26.64
CA LYS A 640 -2.08 2.54 -27.83
C LYS A 640 -0.74 3.19 -27.54
N ASN A 641 -0.66 3.88 -26.42
CA ASN A 641 0.49 4.65 -25.97
C ASN A 641 1.00 4.11 -24.62
N GLU A 642 2.15 4.58 -24.20
CA GLU A 642 2.62 4.37 -22.83
C GLU A 642 1.68 5.07 -21.84
N ASP A 643 1.40 4.41 -20.72
CA ASP A 643 0.59 4.93 -19.61
C ASP A 643 1.32 4.68 -18.29
N GLY A 644 1.91 5.71 -17.72
CA GLY A 644 2.71 5.63 -16.53
C GLY A 644 3.84 4.61 -16.64
N LEU A 645 3.74 3.49 -15.90
CA LEU A 645 4.73 2.40 -15.91
C LEU A 645 4.45 1.33 -16.99
N LEU A 646 3.34 1.44 -17.71
CA LEU A 646 2.93 0.45 -18.72
C LEU A 646 3.34 0.91 -20.12
N LYS A 647 3.96 0.01 -20.88
CA LYS A 647 4.38 0.28 -22.25
C LYS A 647 3.19 0.19 -23.23
N ALA A 648 3.30 0.90 -24.36
CA ALA A 648 2.42 0.69 -25.49
C ALA A 648 2.37 -0.79 -25.89
N GLY A 649 1.17 -1.29 -26.25
CA GLY A 649 0.95 -2.70 -26.55
C GLY A 649 0.70 -3.59 -25.32
N THR A 650 0.79 -3.07 -24.08
CA THR A 650 0.43 -3.84 -22.88
C THR A 650 -1.02 -4.27 -22.95
N LYS A 651 -1.27 -5.57 -22.89
CA LYS A 651 -2.60 -6.17 -22.92
C LYS A 651 -3.26 -6.05 -21.54
N LEU A 652 -4.42 -5.39 -21.47
CA LEU A 652 -5.17 -5.17 -20.22
C LEU A 652 -6.50 -5.93 -20.16
N ALA A 653 -7.06 -6.35 -21.30
CA ALA A 653 -8.26 -7.17 -21.31
C ALA A 653 -8.26 -8.17 -22.47
N ASP A 654 -8.98 -9.27 -22.27
CA ASP A 654 -9.20 -10.29 -23.27
C ASP A 654 -10.57 -10.96 -23.10
N ALA A 655 -11.01 -11.68 -24.15
CA ALA A 655 -12.12 -12.62 -24.08
C ALA A 655 -11.95 -13.74 -25.09
N GLN A 656 -12.40 -14.94 -24.74
CA GLN A 656 -12.52 -16.07 -25.65
C GLN A 656 -13.98 -16.43 -25.83
N VAL A 657 -14.41 -16.57 -27.07
CA VAL A 657 -15.78 -16.97 -27.44
C VAL A 657 -15.69 -18.26 -28.25
N SER A 658 -16.34 -19.31 -27.77
CA SER A 658 -16.53 -20.54 -28.56
C SER A 658 -17.51 -20.29 -29.67
N LEU A 659 -17.15 -20.68 -30.88
CA LEU A 659 -18.03 -20.54 -32.07
C LEU A 659 -18.86 -21.82 -32.28
N PRO A 660 -20.11 -21.69 -32.69
CA PRO A 660 -21.02 -22.84 -32.84
C PRO A 660 -20.75 -23.67 -34.13
N PHE A 661 -19.51 -23.62 -34.62
CA PHE A 661 -19.09 -24.31 -35.82
C PHE A 661 -18.35 -25.59 -35.44
N TYR A 662 -19.09 -26.67 -35.24
CA TYR A 662 -18.49 -27.96 -34.90
C TYR A 662 -19.07 -29.08 -35.73
N GLN A 663 -18.24 -29.90 -36.34
CA GLN A 663 -18.60 -31.13 -37.00
C GLN A 663 -17.94 -32.30 -36.28
N PRO A 664 -18.73 -33.32 -35.81
CA PRO A 664 -18.11 -34.46 -35.13
C PRO A 664 -17.04 -35.16 -35.97
N PHE A 665 -15.98 -35.55 -35.31
CA PHE A 665 -15.00 -36.43 -35.95
C PHE A 665 -15.63 -37.81 -36.15
N VAL A 666 -15.70 -38.27 -37.39
CA VAL A 666 -16.13 -39.63 -37.71
C VAL A 666 -14.85 -40.43 -37.96
N ALA A 667 -14.50 -41.28 -37.00
CA ALA A 667 -13.38 -42.24 -37.23
C ALA A 667 -13.75 -43.16 -38.36
N GLU A 668 -12.94 -43.16 -39.43
CA GLU A 668 -13.00 -44.29 -40.37
C GLU A 668 -12.57 -45.55 -39.61
N VAL A 669 -13.53 -46.38 -39.30
CA VAL A 669 -13.23 -47.73 -38.79
C VAL A 669 -12.65 -48.48 -39.98
N GLN A 670 -11.32 -48.50 -40.10
CA GLN A 670 -10.67 -49.48 -40.91
C GLN A 670 -11.00 -50.84 -40.28
N SER A 671 -11.98 -51.51 -40.86
CA SER A 671 -12.25 -52.89 -40.51
C SER A 671 -11.10 -53.76 -41.05
N SER A 672 -9.98 -53.79 -40.34
CA SER A 672 -9.06 -54.89 -40.48
C SER A 672 -9.78 -56.12 -39.92
N PRO A 673 -9.92 -57.20 -40.66
CA PRO A 673 -10.50 -58.40 -40.11
C PRO A 673 -9.62 -58.84 -38.91
N VAL A 674 -10.22 -58.87 -37.73
CA VAL A 674 -9.59 -59.49 -36.57
C VAL A 674 -9.49 -60.99 -36.90
N ILE A 675 -8.31 -61.43 -37.28
CA ILE A 675 -8.06 -62.86 -37.37
C ILE A 675 -7.86 -63.34 -35.92
N ALA A 676 -8.90 -63.99 -35.39
CA ALA A 676 -8.82 -64.68 -34.11
C ALA A 676 -7.93 -65.92 -34.32
N ASP A 677 -6.74 -65.90 -33.74
CA ASP A 677 -5.94 -67.10 -33.63
C ASP A 677 -6.39 -67.86 -32.37
N ASP A 678 -7.16 -68.88 -32.56
CA ASP A 678 -7.70 -69.74 -31.50
C ASP A 678 -6.66 -70.46 -30.66
N ALA A 679 -5.35 -70.37 -31.05
CA ALA A 679 -4.28 -71.03 -30.32
C ALA A 679 -3.60 -70.20 -29.25
N ALA A 680 -3.86 -68.85 -29.15
CA ALA A 680 -3.02 -68.00 -28.32
C ALA A 680 -3.73 -67.35 -27.14
N SER A 681 -5.06 -67.41 -26.97
CA SER A 681 -5.82 -66.78 -25.87
C SER A 681 -5.43 -65.30 -25.55
N LEU A 682 -4.88 -64.57 -26.51
CA LEU A 682 -4.48 -63.14 -26.35
C LEU A 682 -5.19 -62.31 -27.40
N LEU A 683 -6.13 -61.50 -26.94
CA LEU A 683 -6.61 -60.31 -27.65
C LEU A 683 -5.54 -59.23 -27.57
N THR A 684 -4.89 -58.89 -28.60
CA THR A 684 -4.08 -57.68 -28.73
C THR A 684 -4.90 -56.56 -29.34
#